data_2580c80ab1b7a10b184cbef14f7a7524
#
_entry.id   2580c80ab1b7a10b184cbef14f7a7524
#
_cell.length_a   1.000
_cell.length_b   1.000
_cell.length_c   1.000
_cell.angle_alpha   90.00
_cell.angle_beta   90.00
_cell.angle_gamma   90.00
#
_symmetry.space_group_name_H-M   'P 1'
#
loop_
_entity.id
_entity.type
_entity.pdbx_description
1 polymer ?
#
loop_
_entity_poly.entity_id
_entity_poly.type
_entity_poly.pdbx_seq_one_letter_code
_entity_poly.pdbx_strand_id
1 'polypeptide(L)'
;MNVLQPHLRTHLVHMPIMAACGNAVHLHSQLDATTRAQGSNPRGPGLSRLIAAGLLFAVSSLAGCDAPTSDTSATGQASLQEQQSATAITQPAGPSPRVAALLEALTLEQKVGQMIQGEIKSVKPEDVRDYGLGSVLNGGGSFPYGKKQATVAEWLAVADAYYAASIDTSAGNAGIPIIWGTDAVHGHNNVIGATLFPHNIGLGAANDPELVGKIAAATAREVKATGIDWIFAPTVAVAQDPRWGRTYESFSSDPERVRQFAAPIVTGMQQSGVVATAKHFIGDGGTFRGIDQGDTRLDLETLLEEHGQGYIEAIAAGTLSVMATFNSWNGDKIHGSRELLTDVLKERMGFEGFVVSDWNGIGQVSGCTNDNCAQAINAGIDMVMVPEDWKAMYLNILAQVRAGEIPMARIDDAVTRILMVKEKIGLLDRRAPSIEAAPLISVIGAPEHRAIAREAVRRSLVLLKNQQGLVPLDPRGTLLVTGPGADDIGQQSGGWTVSWQGTGNTNDDFPGGQSILDGIAAQVSAAGGSVITSVEEGTPDAVIYVFGETPYAEGVGDIETLAWQQRSKQDLANINALLETGKPVVAVFLSGRPMWVNAEINAANAFVAAWLPGSEGAGVADVLLRNANGEVQYPFEGRLAMPWPRFDLNASNPDLPVADVLFPIGYGADAGEDIDVTGLPEGAIGVLETSDEILFEGSVREPWMIYLGDELDPALAAGPSNAKSAAGHLSLSVVDKEVQEDARRLAWGESGQTTTVYFGRGQAWDASGLAGAGGALTFAIRTVEAGSKNLQLSTQCGANCGATVALNQIFETAALGEWVQYALPLSCLETAGLDMTAVTSPFGLASTGALTLELAQVAIVERPGEGVVTLECGAE
;
A
#
# COMPACT_ATOMS: atom_id res chain seq x y z
N MET A 1 -36.40 44.80 -2.64
CA MET A 1 -36.27 46.24 -3.02
C MET A 1 -34.92 46.41 -3.66
N ASN A 2 -34.93 46.74 -4.95
CA ASN A 2 -33.93 47.33 -5.85
C ASN A 2 -32.57 46.65 -5.89
N VAL A 3 -32.25 45.88 -6.95
CA VAL A 3 -32.01 46.22 -8.34
C VAL A 3 -30.66 46.95 -8.53
N LEU A 4 -29.71 46.27 -9.16
CA LEU A 4 -29.07 46.68 -10.42
C LEU A 4 -27.84 45.79 -10.80
N GLN A 5 -28.01 44.95 -11.78
CA GLN A 5 -26.99 44.67 -12.82
C GLN A 5 -26.96 45.83 -13.83
N PRO A 6 -26.15 45.92 -14.89
CA PRO A 6 -25.20 45.01 -15.49
C PRO A 6 -23.94 45.67 -16.08
N HIS A 7 -23.01 44.97 -16.70
CA HIS A 7 -22.64 45.17 -18.14
C HIS A 7 -21.45 44.24 -18.57
N LEU A 8 -21.78 43.44 -19.54
CA LEU A 8 -20.84 42.84 -20.52
C LEU A 8 -20.01 43.87 -21.28
N ARG A 9 -18.76 43.60 -21.60
CA ARG A 9 -18.15 43.97 -22.85
C ARG A 9 -17.10 42.94 -23.31
N THR A 10 -17.46 42.25 -24.36
CA THR A 10 -16.62 41.55 -25.36
C THR A 10 -15.64 42.49 -26.05
N HIS A 11 -14.39 42.05 -26.23
CA HIS A 11 -13.55 42.49 -27.32
C HIS A 11 -12.78 41.32 -27.93
N LEU A 12 -13.21 40.92 -29.12
CA LEU A 12 -12.43 40.23 -30.13
C LEU A 12 -11.32 41.13 -30.68
N VAL A 13 -10.10 40.64 -30.88
CA VAL A 13 -9.16 41.18 -31.86
C VAL A 13 -8.43 40.01 -32.54
N HIS A 14 -8.42 40.14 -33.86
CA HIS A 14 -7.98 39.23 -34.92
C HIS A 14 -6.47 38.93 -34.95
N MET A 15 -6.22 37.74 -35.55
CA MET A 15 -4.95 37.31 -36.18
C MET A 15 -4.35 38.31 -37.20
N PRO A 16 -3.10 38.15 -37.64
CA PRO A 16 -2.89 37.51 -38.94
C PRO A 16 -1.75 36.47 -39.04
N ILE A 17 -2.01 35.51 -39.91
CA ILE A 17 -1.19 34.53 -40.59
C ILE A 17 -0.06 35.17 -41.40
N MET A 18 1.15 34.61 -41.39
CA MET A 18 2.04 34.64 -42.57
C MET A 18 2.78 33.31 -42.72
N ALA A 19 2.63 32.76 -43.91
CA ALA A 19 3.32 31.62 -44.47
C ALA A 19 4.56 32.07 -45.32
N ALA A 20 5.57 31.20 -45.38
CA ALA A 20 6.46 30.98 -46.53
C ALA A 20 7.39 29.79 -46.26
N CYS A 21 7.26 28.70 -46.99
CA CYS A 21 8.06 28.22 -48.14
C CYS A 21 9.58 28.21 -47.85
N GLY A 22 10.23 27.06 -47.91
CA GLY A 22 10.41 25.97 -48.77
C GLY A 22 11.88 25.66 -48.95
N ASN A 23 12.32 24.44 -48.90
CA ASN A 23 13.08 23.77 -49.97
C ASN A 23 13.72 22.47 -49.50
N ALA A 24 13.44 21.47 -50.29
CA ALA A 24 14.02 20.13 -50.26
C ALA A 24 15.39 20.12 -50.96
N VAL A 25 16.33 19.27 -50.53
CA VAL A 25 17.33 18.66 -51.43
C VAL A 25 17.53 17.23 -51.05
N HIS A 26 17.28 16.34 -52.02
CA HIS A 26 17.62 14.95 -52.11
C HIS A 26 19.13 14.70 -52.11
N LEU A 27 19.60 13.56 -51.63
CA LEU A 27 20.54 12.70 -52.37
C LEU A 27 20.56 11.26 -51.87
N HIS A 28 20.39 10.38 -52.82
CA HIS A 28 20.49 8.92 -52.87
C HIS A 28 21.91 8.36 -52.67
N SER A 29 22.00 7.10 -52.19
CA SER A 29 22.60 5.91 -52.80
C SER A 29 22.72 4.81 -51.74
N GLN A 30 22.08 3.72 -51.82
CA GLN A 30 22.20 2.42 -52.55
C GLN A 30 23.59 1.77 -52.51
N LEU A 31 23.59 0.54 -52.02
CA LEU A 31 24.06 -0.75 -52.60
C LEU A 31 24.18 -1.76 -51.46
N ASP A 32 23.35 -2.82 -51.34
CA ASP A 32 23.41 -4.17 -51.95
C ASP A 32 24.63 -4.95 -51.51
N ALA A 33 24.54 -6.12 -51.04
CA ALA A 33 23.88 -7.38 -51.22
C ALA A 33 24.76 -8.57 -50.78
N THR A 34 24.09 -9.59 -50.17
CA THR A 34 24.35 -11.02 -50.32
C THR A 34 25.72 -11.66 -49.91
N THR A 35 25.70 -12.70 -49.06
CA THR A 35 25.48 -14.12 -49.40
C THR A 35 25.58 -15.04 -48.17
N ARG A 36 24.60 -15.92 -48.07
CA ARG A 36 24.54 -17.32 -47.62
C ARG A 36 25.83 -18.13 -47.41
N ALA A 37 25.91 -18.97 -46.37
CA ALA A 37 25.68 -20.44 -46.39
C ALA A 37 26.24 -21.10 -45.11
N GLN A 38 25.40 -21.80 -44.38
CA GLN A 38 25.32 -23.25 -44.14
C GLN A 38 26.57 -23.96 -43.60
N GLY A 39 26.41 -24.69 -42.51
CA GLY A 39 27.00 -26.01 -42.43
C GLY A 39 27.42 -26.50 -41.04
N SER A 40 26.53 -27.25 -40.36
CA SER A 40 26.81 -28.55 -39.71
C SER A 40 27.70 -28.65 -38.46
N ASN A 41 27.06 -29.11 -37.39
CA ASN A 41 27.60 -29.94 -36.31
C ASN A 41 28.22 -31.23 -36.84
N PRO A 42 29.15 -31.95 -36.14
CA PRO A 42 28.80 -32.75 -34.98
C PRO A 42 29.90 -33.06 -33.91
N ARG A 43 29.42 -33.38 -32.68
CA ARG A 43 29.85 -34.42 -31.72
C ARG A 43 31.30 -34.50 -31.24
N GLY A 44 31.46 -34.46 -29.92
CA GLY A 44 32.50 -34.82 -28.98
C GLY A 44 33.20 -36.20 -29.21
N PRO A 45 33.85 -36.82 -28.24
CA PRO A 45 34.12 -36.58 -26.82
C PRO A 45 35.59 -36.80 -26.38
N GLY A 46 35.89 -36.59 -25.08
CA GLY A 46 36.96 -37.40 -24.46
C GLY A 46 38.04 -36.68 -23.66
N LEU A 47 38.00 -36.90 -22.42
CA LEU A 47 38.99 -37.48 -21.48
C LEU A 47 40.38 -36.85 -21.31
N SER A 48 40.67 -36.64 -20.03
CA SER A 48 41.87 -37.09 -19.31
C SER A 48 42.90 -36.04 -18.93
N ARG A 49 42.97 -35.78 -17.64
CA ARG A 49 44.03 -36.13 -16.67
C ARG A 49 45.36 -35.39 -16.73
N LEU A 50 45.71 -34.81 -15.59
CA LEU A 50 46.86 -35.12 -14.70
C LEU A 50 48.04 -34.15 -14.65
N ILE A 51 48.46 -33.94 -13.38
CA ILE A 51 49.81 -33.78 -12.78
C ILE A 51 50.21 -32.30 -12.53
N ALA A 52 50.28 -31.78 -11.33
CA ALA A 52 51.05 -32.01 -10.09
C ALA A 52 52.53 -31.63 -10.21
N ALA A 53 52.97 -30.85 -9.25
CA ALA A 53 54.30 -30.64 -8.66
C ALA A 53 54.55 -29.13 -8.51
N GLY A 54 54.70 -28.48 -7.36
CA GLY A 54 55.49 -28.86 -6.21
C GLY A 54 56.86 -28.22 -6.25
N LEU A 55 57.20 -27.30 -5.38
CA LEU A 55 58.51 -27.24 -4.71
C LEU A 55 58.57 -26.15 -3.62
N LEU A 56 58.93 -26.61 -2.45
CA LEU A 56 59.44 -25.88 -1.25
C LEU A 56 60.75 -25.15 -1.49
N PHE A 57 61.03 -24.15 -0.63
CA PHE A 57 62.29 -23.91 0.12
C PHE A 57 62.06 -22.68 1.01
N ALA A 58 62.05 -22.68 2.30
CA ALA A 58 62.94 -23.01 3.42
C ALA A 58 63.97 -21.92 3.76
N VAL A 59 63.72 -21.31 4.95
CA VAL A 59 64.62 -21.09 6.10
C VAL A 59 65.85 -20.15 5.97
N SER A 60 65.95 -19.17 6.87
CA SER A 60 66.94 -18.91 7.91
C SER A 60 66.81 -17.52 8.47
N SER A 61 66.44 -17.29 9.69
CA SER A 61 67.11 -17.12 10.99
C SER A 61 68.38 -16.26 11.08
N LEU A 62 68.27 -15.27 11.99
CA LEU A 62 69.22 -14.94 13.10
C LEU A 62 68.91 -13.54 13.63
N ALA A 63 68.38 -13.38 14.82
CA ALA A 63 69.03 -13.25 16.10
C ALA A 63 69.55 -11.83 16.41
N GLY A 64 69.00 -11.29 17.55
CA GLY A 64 69.84 -10.59 18.50
C GLY A 64 69.19 -9.41 19.26
N CYS A 65 68.78 -9.67 20.53
CA CYS A 65 68.93 -8.86 21.75
C CYS A 65 68.51 -7.35 21.77
N ASP A 66 67.82 -6.77 22.67
CA ASP A 66 67.64 -6.87 24.14
C ASP A 66 66.47 -5.94 24.57
N ALA A 67 65.78 -6.29 25.64
CA ALA A 67 64.79 -5.49 26.34
C ALA A 67 65.44 -4.44 27.28
N PRO A 68 64.67 -3.43 27.88
CA PRO A 68 63.63 -3.78 28.85
C PRO A 68 62.35 -2.91 28.94
N THR A 69 61.25 -3.53 29.40
CA THR A 69 60.23 -3.16 30.33
C THR A 69 59.53 -1.79 30.30
N SER A 70 58.24 -1.77 30.05
CA SER A 70 57.20 -1.35 31.02
C SER A 70 55.79 -1.63 30.53
N ASP A 71 54.99 -2.19 31.41
CA ASP A 71 53.59 -2.52 31.46
C ASP A 71 52.62 -1.64 30.62
N THR A 72 51.67 -2.25 29.91
CA THR A 72 50.26 -2.37 30.28
C THR A 72 49.39 -2.73 29.06
N SER A 73 48.39 -3.59 29.32
CA SER A 73 47.19 -3.89 28.60
C SER A 73 47.28 -4.79 27.36
N ALA A 74 47.03 -6.05 27.62
CA ALA A 74 46.60 -7.06 26.69
C ALA A 74 45.18 -6.79 26.19
N THR A 75 45.01 -6.63 24.87
CA THR A 75 43.77 -6.93 24.17
C THR A 75 44.06 -8.10 23.25
N GLY A 76 43.58 -9.27 23.69
CA GLY A 76 43.69 -10.50 22.93
C GLY A 76 42.80 -10.46 21.69
N GLN A 77 43.42 -10.74 20.57
CA GLN A 77 42.71 -11.28 19.39
C GLN A 77 42.25 -12.69 19.77
N ALA A 78 40.96 -12.82 20.07
CA ALA A 78 40.29 -14.09 20.15
C ALA A 78 39.86 -14.51 18.72
N SER A 79 40.32 -15.65 18.33
CA SER A 79 40.00 -16.30 17.08
C SER A 79 38.46 -16.51 16.91
N LEU A 80 37.97 -16.24 15.71
CA LEU A 80 36.57 -16.44 15.24
C LEU A 80 36.16 -17.92 15.18
N GLN A 81 36.59 -18.76 16.09
CA GLN A 81 36.36 -20.21 16.03
C GLN A 81 35.75 -20.84 17.30
N GLU A 82 35.27 -20.03 18.28
CA GLU A 82 34.64 -20.56 19.49
C GLU A 82 33.50 -19.67 20.02
N GLN A 83 32.48 -19.43 19.20
CA GLN A 83 31.18 -18.95 19.68
C GLN A 83 30.03 -19.61 18.92
N GLN A 84 30.14 -20.88 18.66
CA GLN A 84 28.95 -21.73 18.60
C GLN A 84 28.63 -22.23 20.02
N SER A 85 28.30 -21.32 20.89
CA SER A 85 27.48 -21.65 22.03
C SER A 85 26.07 -21.94 21.49
N ALA A 86 25.79 -23.23 21.28
CA ALA A 86 24.44 -23.72 21.20
C ALA A 86 23.69 -23.14 22.41
N THR A 87 22.92 -22.08 22.19
CA THR A 87 21.84 -21.69 23.10
C THR A 87 20.96 -22.93 23.15
N ALA A 88 20.98 -23.65 24.24
CA ALA A 88 20.08 -24.76 24.48
C ALA A 88 18.67 -24.19 24.25
N ILE A 89 17.98 -24.69 23.21
CA ILE A 89 16.57 -24.46 23.02
C ILE A 89 15.91 -24.93 24.29
N THR A 90 15.59 -24.00 25.19
CA THR A 90 14.77 -24.28 26.34
C THR A 90 13.47 -24.83 25.79
N GLN A 91 13.08 -26.04 26.24
CA GLN A 91 11.78 -26.60 25.85
C GLN A 91 10.71 -25.53 26.08
N PRO A 92 9.73 -25.35 25.14
CA PRO A 92 8.65 -24.39 25.28
C PRO A 92 8.06 -24.49 26.69
N ALA A 93 7.93 -23.36 27.35
CA ALA A 93 7.24 -23.36 28.66
C ALA A 93 5.79 -23.72 28.36
N GLY A 94 5.37 -24.90 28.83
CA GLY A 94 3.98 -25.38 28.69
C GLY A 94 2.99 -24.38 29.28
N PRO A 95 1.67 -24.56 29.05
CA PRO A 95 0.65 -23.66 29.57
C PRO A 95 0.73 -23.54 31.08
N SER A 96 0.43 -22.33 31.58
CA SER A 96 0.28 -22.15 33.04
C SER A 96 -0.80 -23.08 33.61
N PRO A 97 -0.77 -23.42 34.92
CA PRO A 97 -1.83 -24.21 35.55
C PRO A 97 -3.24 -23.60 35.33
N ARG A 98 -3.34 -22.28 35.23
CA ARG A 98 -4.59 -21.58 34.96
C ARG A 98 -5.08 -21.83 33.53
N VAL A 99 -4.22 -21.69 32.55
CA VAL A 99 -4.54 -21.93 31.13
C VAL A 99 -4.90 -23.41 30.93
N ALA A 100 -4.15 -24.33 31.52
CA ALA A 100 -4.44 -25.75 31.46
C ALA A 100 -5.83 -26.10 32.06
N ALA A 101 -6.16 -25.51 33.21
CA ALA A 101 -7.46 -25.71 33.85
C ALA A 101 -8.62 -25.09 33.03
N LEU A 102 -8.42 -23.92 32.42
CA LEU A 102 -9.38 -23.31 31.51
C LEU A 102 -9.61 -24.21 30.29
N LEU A 103 -8.54 -24.67 29.64
CA LEU A 103 -8.63 -25.53 28.45
C LEU A 103 -9.42 -26.84 28.76
N GLU A 104 -9.16 -27.47 29.91
CA GLU A 104 -9.85 -28.69 30.35
C GLU A 104 -11.34 -28.44 30.60
N ALA A 105 -11.71 -27.26 31.11
CA ALA A 105 -13.08 -26.90 31.42
C ALA A 105 -13.92 -26.51 30.18
N LEU A 106 -13.30 -26.15 29.08
CA LEU A 106 -13.99 -25.69 27.87
C LEU A 106 -14.64 -26.83 27.08
N THR A 107 -15.89 -26.63 26.66
CA THR A 107 -16.53 -27.51 25.67
C THR A 107 -15.93 -27.27 24.27
N LEU A 108 -16.22 -28.19 23.32
CA LEU A 108 -15.79 -28.02 21.94
C LEU A 108 -16.31 -26.70 21.34
N GLU A 109 -17.57 -26.36 21.58
CA GLU A 109 -18.21 -25.15 21.12
C GLU A 109 -17.49 -23.89 21.64
N GLN A 110 -17.15 -23.87 22.93
CA GLN A 110 -16.42 -22.79 23.56
C GLN A 110 -14.97 -22.66 23.02
N LYS A 111 -14.30 -23.80 22.77
CA LYS A 111 -12.97 -23.84 22.18
C LYS A 111 -12.98 -23.25 20.76
N VAL A 112 -13.92 -23.69 19.93
CA VAL A 112 -14.07 -23.16 18.56
C VAL A 112 -14.39 -21.67 18.57
N GLY A 113 -15.26 -21.22 19.48
CA GLY A 113 -15.54 -19.79 19.66
C GLY A 113 -14.28 -18.95 19.87
N GLN A 114 -13.32 -19.46 20.70
CA GLN A 114 -12.05 -18.76 20.94
C GLN A 114 -11.15 -18.64 19.69
N MET A 115 -11.34 -19.46 18.67
CA MET A 115 -10.57 -19.45 17.43
C MET A 115 -11.14 -18.51 16.36
N ILE A 116 -12.32 -17.92 16.56
CA ILE A 116 -13.00 -17.08 15.57
C ILE A 116 -12.74 -15.61 15.84
N GLN A 117 -12.38 -14.90 14.76
CA GLN A 117 -12.28 -13.45 14.72
C GLN A 117 -13.18 -12.89 13.60
N GLY A 118 -14.23 -12.16 13.97
CA GLY A 118 -15.15 -11.49 13.05
C GLY A 118 -14.97 -9.97 13.09
N GLU A 119 -15.49 -9.28 12.07
CA GLU A 119 -15.36 -7.83 11.90
C GLU A 119 -16.50 -7.09 12.61
N ILE A 120 -16.23 -5.90 13.19
CA ILE A 120 -17.21 -5.13 13.99
C ILE A 120 -18.46 -4.71 13.22
N LYS A 121 -18.43 -4.69 11.87
CA LYS A 121 -19.62 -4.45 11.03
C LYS A 121 -20.57 -5.64 11.03
N SER A 122 -20.06 -6.88 11.22
CA SER A 122 -20.81 -8.13 11.11
C SER A 122 -21.10 -8.80 12.46
N VAL A 123 -20.31 -8.47 13.50
CA VAL A 123 -20.43 -9.05 14.85
C VAL A 123 -21.13 -8.08 15.80
N LYS A 124 -22.16 -8.56 16.49
CA LYS A 124 -22.82 -7.80 17.55
C LYS A 124 -22.39 -8.31 18.93
N PRO A 125 -22.51 -7.50 20.00
CA PRO A 125 -22.22 -7.97 21.36
C PRO A 125 -22.97 -9.26 21.76
N GLU A 126 -24.23 -9.42 21.32
CA GLU A 126 -25.00 -10.64 21.57
C GLU A 126 -24.37 -11.87 20.92
N ASP A 127 -23.79 -11.70 19.71
CA ASP A 127 -23.07 -12.79 19.02
C ASP A 127 -21.84 -13.25 19.82
N VAL A 128 -21.10 -12.30 20.40
CA VAL A 128 -19.94 -12.60 21.27
C VAL A 128 -20.37 -13.43 22.46
N ARG A 129 -21.49 -13.08 23.12
CA ARG A 129 -22.03 -13.86 24.25
C ARG A 129 -22.49 -15.24 23.79
N ASP A 130 -23.26 -15.32 22.71
CA ASP A 130 -23.97 -16.54 22.32
C ASP A 130 -23.03 -17.59 21.70
N TYR A 131 -21.94 -17.16 21.02
CA TYR A 131 -20.97 -18.07 20.40
C TYR A 131 -19.63 -18.13 21.13
N GLY A 132 -19.42 -17.31 22.17
CA GLY A 132 -18.17 -17.28 22.92
C GLY A 132 -16.97 -16.87 22.09
N LEU A 133 -17.14 -15.89 21.19
CA LEU A 133 -16.11 -15.46 20.26
C LEU A 133 -14.85 -15.00 20.99
N GLY A 134 -13.70 -15.48 20.51
CA GLY A 134 -12.39 -15.16 21.09
C GLY A 134 -11.87 -13.79 20.70
N SER A 135 -12.25 -13.29 19.53
CA SER A 135 -11.73 -12.03 18.99
C SER A 135 -12.75 -11.31 18.11
N VAL A 136 -12.58 -9.98 18.02
CA VAL A 136 -13.12 -9.13 16.96
C VAL A 136 -11.99 -8.27 16.39
N LEU A 137 -12.19 -7.74 15.18
CA LEU A 137 -11.30 -6.74 14.58
C LEU A 137 -12.09 -5.60 13.96
N ASN A 138 -11.42 -4.49 13.68
CA ASN A 138 -11.85 -3.51 12.70
C ASN A 138 -10.80 -3.43 11.57
N GLY A 139 -11.26 -3.56 10.34
CA GLY A 139 -10.43 -3.30 9.16
C GLY A 139 -10.30 -1.79 8.88
N GLY A 140 -9.50 -1.43 7.89
CA GLY A 140 -9.38 -0.06 7.42
C GLY A 140 -10.75 0.49 6.96
N GLY A 141 -11.15 1.65 7.47
CA GLY A 141 -12.46 2.23 7.18
C GLY A 141 -13.64 1.59 7.91
N SER A 142 -13.38 0.81 8.96
CA SER A 142 -14.41 0.29 9.87
C SER A 142 -14.43 1.05 11.17
N PHE A 143 -15.59 1.60 11.50
CA PHE A 143 -15.76 2.52 12.63
C PHE A 143 -16.93 2.12 13.52
N PRO A 144 -16.91 2.45 14.82
CA PRO A 144 -18.08 2.34 15.69
C PRO A 144 -19.32 2.96 15.04
N TYR A 145 -20.39 2.18 14.96
CA TYR A 145 -21.67 2.62 14.39
C TYR A 145 -21.61 3.09 12.93
N GLY A 146 -20.57 2.70 12.17
CA GLY A 146 -20.35 3.15 10.79
C GLY A 146 -20.00 4.63 10.65
N LYS A 147 -19.53 5.27 11.73
CA LYS A 147 -19.19 6.70 11.73
C LYS A 147 -17.70 6.93 11.56
N LYS A 148 -17.29 7.49 10.42
CA LYS A 148 -15.90 7.88 10.17
C LYS A 148 -15.33 8.77 11.31
N GLN A 149 -16.13 9.72 11.80
CA GLN A 149 -15.77 10.63 12.89
C GLN A 149 -16.16 10.10 14.29
N ALA A 150 -16.11 8.76 14.48
CA ALA A 150 -16.38 8.17 15.79
C ALA A 150 -15.42 8.73 16.84
N THR A 151 -15.97 9.22 17.94
CA THR A 151 -15.19 9.74 19.06
C THR A 151 -14.53 8.61 19.86
N VAL A 152 -13.48 8.91 20.61
CA VAL A 152 -12.84 7.97 21.53
C VAL A 152 -13.86 7.35 22.50
N ALA A 153 -14.84 8.13 22.96
CA ALA A 153 -15.91 7.63 23.83
C ALA A 153 -16.80 6.59 23.12
N GLU A 154 -17.06 6.77 21.82
CA GLU A 154 -17.82 5.78 21.03
C GLU A 154 -17.01 4.51 20.80
N TRP A 155 -15.71 4.59 20.53
CA TRP A 155 -14.81 3.43 20.48
C TRP A 155 -14.84 2.65 21.80
N LEU A 156 -14.67 3.34 22.93
CA LEU A 156 -14.71 2.73 24.25
C LEU A 156 -16.07 2.11 24.60
N ALA A 157 -17.17 2.74 24.16
CA ALA A 157 -18.51 2.19 24.40
C ALA A 157 -18.71 0.85 23.66
N VAL A 158 -18.19 0.72 22.44
CA VAL A 158 -18.24 -0.56 21.71
C VAL A 158 -17.30 -1.59 22.34
N ALA A 159 -16.09 -1.18 22.77
CA ALA A 159 -15.16 -2.05 23.47
C ALA A 159 -15.76 -2.60 24.78
N ASP A 160 -16.40 -1.74 25.58
CA ASP A 160 -17.09 -2.16 26.82
C ASP A 160 -18.26 -3.11 26.54
N ALA A 161 -19.02 -2.90 25.46
CA ALA A 161 -20.13 -3.77 25.08
C ALA A 161 -19.64 -5.17 24.71
N TYR A 162 -18.58 -5.28 23.91
CA TYR A 162 -17.97 -6.57 23.57
C TYR A 162 -17.36 -7.26 24.81
N TYR A 163 -16.66 -6.51 25.65
CA TYR A 163 -16.11 -7.02 26.88
C TYR A 163 -17.22 -7.59 27.80
N ALA A 164 -18.26 -6.81 28.06
CA ALA A 164 -19.39 -7.23 28.91
C ALA A 164 -20.08 -8.49 28.37
N ALA A 165 -20.26 -8.57 27.03
CA ALA A 165 -20.85 -9.74 26.39
C ALA A 165 -19.93 -10.99 26.51
N SER A 166 -18.61 -10.79 26.40
CA SER A 166 -17.63 -11.92 26.45
C SER A 166 -17.54 -12.57 27.84
N ILE A 167 -17.79 -11.79 28.89
CA ILE A 167 -17.78 -12.30 30.29
C ILE A 167 -19.15 -12.75 30.79
N ASP A 168 -20.23 -12.54 30.03
CA ASP A 168 -21.59 -12.97 30.37
C ASP A 168 -21.76 -14.47 30.12
N THR A 169 -21.88 -15.24 31.18
CA THR A 169 -22.01 -16.69 31.10
C THR A 169 -23.46 -17.16 30.99
N SER A 170 -24.43 -16.28 30.89
CA SER A 170 -25.86 -16.62 30.89
C SER A 170 -26.30 -17.48 29.70
N ALA A 171 -25.61 -17.38 28.55
CA ALA A 171 -25.85 -18.21 27.36
C ALA A 171 -24.95 -19.45 27.28
N GLY A 172 -24.18 -19.76 28.33
CA GLY A 172 -23.25 -20.88 28.36
C GLY A 172 -21.83 -20.53 27.86
N ASN A 173 -21.52 -19.24 27.70
CA ASN A 173 -20.18 -18.77 27.46
C ASN A 173 -19.25 -19.05 28.64
N ALA A 174 -17.95 -19.27 28.39
CA ALA A 174 -16.94 -19.57 29.41
C ALA A 174 -16.50 -18.34 30.22
N GLY A 175 -16.94 -17.12 29.88
CA GLY A 175 -16.57 -15.90 30.57
C GLY A 175 -15.12 -15.48 30.30
N ILE A 176 -14.57 -15.83 29.15
CA ILE A 176 -13.22 -15.47 28.74
C ILE A 176 -13.28 -14.12 27.97
N PRO A 177 -12.59 -13.07 28.44
CA PRO A 177 -12.62 -11.79 27.76
C PRO A 177 -12.17 -11.86 26.30
N ILE A 178 -12.91 -11.17 25.43
CA ILE A 178 -12.59 -11.04 24.01
C ILE A 178 -11.36 -10.16 23.82
N ILE A 179 -10.57 -10.42 22.77
CA ILE A 179 -9.47 -9.53 22.33
C ILE A 179 -9.89 -8.80 21.06
N TRP A 180 -9.60 -7.50 20.96
CA TRP A 180 -9.90 -6.69 19.78
C TRP A 180 -8.60 -6.35 19.04
N GLY A 181 -8.51 -6.72 17.74
CA GLY A 181 -7.39 -6.42 16.84
C GLY A 181 -7.68 -5.27 15.87
N THR A 182 -6.66 -4.52 15.47
CA THR A 182 -6.76 -3.43 14.50
C THR A 182 -5.49 -3.28 13.67
N ASP A 183 -5.64 -2.78 12.43
CA ASP A 183 -4.52 -2.32 11.62
C ASP A 183 -4.09 -0.93 12.09
N ALA A 184 -3.02 -0.86 12.85
CA ALA A 184 -2.35 0.37 13.23
C ALA A 184 -0.93 0.37 12.63
N VAL A 185 -0.88 0.52 11.32
CA VAL A 185 0.31 0.28 10.47
C VAL A 185 1.32 1.43 10.61
N HIS A 186 0.84 2.68 10.72
CA HIS A 186 1.69 3.86 10.88
C HIS A 186 1.11 4.87 11.90
N GLY A 187 0.80 4.40 13.08
CA GLY A 187 0.06 5.09 14.13
C GLY A 187 -1.30 4.44 14.32
N HIS A 188 -2.16 5.02 15.16
CA HIS A 188 -3.55 4.55 15.30
C HIS A 188 -4.41 5.08 14.14
N ASN A 189 -4.05 4.67 12.94
CA ASN A 189 -4.49 5.25 11.66
C ASN A 189 -6.00 5.13 11.38
N ASN A 190 -6.75 4.35 12.14
CA ASN A 190 -8.21 4.25 12.02
C ASN A 190 -8.98 5.28 12.85
N VAL A 191 -8.29 6.09 13.67
CA VAL A 191 -8.93 7.02 14.60
C VAL A 191 -8.56 8.46 14.28
N ILE A 192 -9.56 9.24 13.91
CA ILE A 192 -9.39 10.67 13.65
C ILE A 192 -8.84 11.39 14.88
N GLY A 193 -7.78 12.18 14.67
CA GLY A 193 -7.07 12.90 15.72
C GLY A 193 -5.89 12.15 16.33
N ALA A 194 -5.72 10.86 16.02
CA ALA A 194 -4.50 10.13 16.39
C ALA A 194 -3.27 10.63 15.60
N THR A 195 -2.08 10.35 16.13
CA THR A 195 -0.82 10.70 15.46
C THR A 195 -0.54 9.72 14.33
N LEU A 196 -0.32 10.23 13.10
CA LEU A 196 0.15 9.44 11.97
C LEU A 196 1.65 9.65 11.80
N PHE A 197 2.38 8.55 11.84
CA PHE A 197 3.83 8.54 11.65
C PHE A 197 4.17 8.30 10.16
N PRO A 198 5.40 8.59 9.72
CA PRO A 198 5.85 8.17 8.42
C PRO A 198 5.68 6.66 8.22
N HIS A 199 5.31 6.24 7.00
CA HIS A 199 5.29 4.83 6.66
C HIS A 199 6.69 4.19 6.75
N ASN A 200 6.74 2.86 6.84
CA ASN A 200 7.96 2.09 7.07
C ASN A 200 9.08 2.41 6.09
N ILE A 201 8.78 2.69 4.81
CA ILE A 201 9.79 3.09 3.81
C ILE A 201 10.55 4.35 4.25
N GLY A 202 9.85 5.35 4.78
CA GLY A 202 10.46 6.55 5.35
C GLY A 202 11.25 6.25 6.62
N LEU A 203 10.72 5.39 7.50
CA LEU A 203 11.42 4.95 8.73
C LEU A 203 12.67 4.13 8.39
N GLY A 204 12.63 3.32 7.33
CA GLY A 204 13.78 2.63 6.78
C GLY A 204 14.87 3.59 6.29
N ALA A 205 14.48 4.70 5.65
CA ALA A 205 15.40 5.76 5.25
C ALA A 205 15.99 6.52 6.44
N ALA A 206 15.22 6.74 7.51
CA ALA A 206 15.72 7.32 8.77
C ALA A 206 16.73 6.42 9.46
N ASN A 207 16.63 5.10 9.28
CA ASN A 207 17.53 4.08 9.80
C ASN A 207 17.82 4.20 11.32
N ASP A 208 16.78 4.45 12.10
CA ASP A 208 16.84 4.59 13.56
C ASP A 208 15.90 3.64 14.28
N PRO A 209 16.36 2.44 14.65
CA PRO A 209 15.55 1.46 15.38
C PRO A 209 15.05 1.95 16.75
N GLU A 210 15.81 2.85 17.45
CA GLU A 210 15.38 3.42 18.73
C GLU A 210 14.17 4.34 18.54
N LEU A 211 14.22 5.23 17.53
CA LEU A 211 13.09 6.09 17.18
C LEU A 211 11.86 5.28 16.81
N VAL A 212 12.03 4.21 16.03
CA VAL A 212 10.93 3.33 15.63
C VAL A 212 10.32 2.60 16.84
N GLY A 213 11.14 2.21 17.82
CA GLY A 213 10.66 1.70 19.11
C GLY A 213 9.80 2.73 19.89
N LYS A 214 10.16 4.02 19.85
CA LYS A 214 9.36 5.11 20.46
C LYS A 214 8.04 5.30 19.70
N ILE A 215 8.06 5.22 18.37
CA ILE A 215 6.86 5.26 17.51
C ILE A 215 5.91 4.12 17.88
N ALA A 216 6.43 2.89 17.98
CA ALA A 216 5.67 1.71 18.34
C ALA A 216 5.00 1.84 19.73
N ALA A 217 5.74 2.38 20.71
CA ALA A 217 5.19 2.63 22.04
C ALA A 217 4.11 3.73 22.04
N ALA A 218 4.28 4.82 21.26
CA ALA A 218 3.28 5.87 21.11
C ALA A 218 2.01 5.33 20.44
N THR A 219 2.15 4.59 19.33
CA THR A 219 1.05 3.92 18.62
C THR A 219 0.27 3.01 19.57
N ALA A 220 0.95 2.14 20.30
CA ALA A 220 0.30 1.19 21.22
C ALA A 220 -0.47 1.91 22.34
N ARG A 221 0.03 3.03 22.85
CA ARG A 221 -0.67 3.83 23.87
C ARG A 221 -1.92 4.49 23.32
N GLU A 222 -1.88 5.02 22.08
CA GLU A 222 -3.05 5.57 21.40
C GLU A 222 -4.09 4.49 21.09
N VAL A 223 -3.67 3.31 20.64
CA VAL A 223 -4.55 2.16 20.40
C VAL A 223 -5.22 1.73 21.70
N LYS A 224 -4.47 1.59 22.79
CA LYS A 224 -5.03 1.22 24.08
C LYS A 224 -6.00 2.26 24.65
N ALA A 225 -5.82 3.53 24.30
CA ALA A 225 -6.74 4.60 24.69
C ALA A 225 -8.15 4.47 24.10
N THR A 226 -8.31 3.67 23.05
CA THR A 226 -9.63 3.33 22.43
C THR A 226 -10.18 1.98 22.88
N GLY A 227 -9.50 1.29 23.82
CA GLY A 227 -9.94 -0.01 24.37
C GLY A 227 -9.49 -1.21 23.54
N ILE A 228 -8.66 -1.04 22.52
CA ILE A 228 -8.12 -2.07 21.65
C ILE A 228 -6.83 -2.63 22.27
N ASP A 229 -6.58 -3.94 22.14
CA ASP A 229 -5.50 -4.65 22.81
C ASP A 229 -4.49 -5.33 21.89
N TRP A 230 -4.74 -5.29 20.57
CA TRP A 230 -3.96 -6.04 19.60
C TRP A 230 -3.77 -5.23 18.33
N ILE A 231 -2.51 -5.15 17.86
CA ILE A 231 -2.10 -4.42 16.65
C ILE A 231 -1.56 -5.42 15.63
N PHE A 232 -2.05 -5.32 14.39
CA PHE A 232 -1.54 -6.08 13.24
C PHE A 232 -0.32 -5.39 12.63
N ALA A 233 0.74 -5.27 13.44
CA ALA A 233 2.06 -4.73 13.10
C ALA A 233 3.12 -5.30 14.07
N PRO A 234 4.40 -5.35 13.66
CA PRO A 234 5.01 -4.78 12.47
C PRO A 234 4.84 -5.62 11.20
N THR A 235 4.76 -4.94 10.05
CA THR A 235 5.10 -5.54 8.76
C THR A 235 6.61 -5.68 8.68
N VAL A 236 7.12 -6.92 8.54
CA VAL A 236 8.55 -7.24 8.41
C VAL A 236 8.89 -7.83 7.04
N ALA A 237 8.10 -7.46 6.05
CA ALA A 237 8.32 -7.80 4.66
C ALA A 237 9.63 -7.18 4.15
N VAL A 238 10.33 -7.89 3.24
CA VAL A 238 11.50 -7.42 2.51
C VAL A 238 11.08 -7.18 1.07
N ALA A 239 10.90 -5.91 0.67
CA ALA A 239 10.40 -5.58 -0.66
C ALA A 239 11.49 -5.70 -1.71
N GLN A 240 11.42 -6.73 -2.55
CA GLN A 240 12.39 -6.99 -3.61
C GLN A 240 12.05 -6.27 -4.92
N ASP A 241 10.77 -6.07 -5.19
CA ASP A 241 10.29 -5.39 -6.39
C ASP A 241 9.43 -4.17 -6.02
N PRO A 242 9.89 -2.93 -6.31
CA PRO A 242 9.15 -1.73 -5.95
C PRO A 242 7.79 -1.56 -6.66
N ARG A 243 7.48 -2.38 -7.68
CA ARG A 243 6.15 -2.39 -8.31
C ARG A 243 5.06 -2.91 -7.40
N TRP A 244 5.41 -3.64 -6.36
CA TRP A 244 4.49 -4.15 -5.36
C TRP A 244 3.79 -3.02 -4.61
N GLY A 245 2.44 -3.06 -4.55
CA GLY A 245 1.61 -2.01 -3.96
C GLY A 245 1.82 -1.80 -2.47
N ARG A 246 2.44 -2.76 -1.76
CA ARG A 246 2.75 -2.68 -0.33
C ARG A 246 4.22 -2.33 -0.05
N THR A 247 4.97 -1.88 -1.06
CA THR A 247 6.39 -1.52 -0.89
C THR A 247 6.61 -0.55 0.28
N TYR A 248 5.73 0.43 0.48
CA TYR A 248 5.87 1.40 1.57
C TYR A 248 5.67 0.81 2.97
N GLU A 249 5.04 -0.37 3.07
CA GLU A 249 4.92 -1.09 4.34
C GLU A 249 6.23 -1.81 4.73
N SER A 250 7.19 -1.92 3.82
CA SER A 250 8.53 -2.47 4.07
C SER A 250 9.51 -1.38 4.49
N PHE A 251 10.39 -1.72 5.43
CA PHE A 251 11.49 -0.84 5.84
C PHE A 251 12.61 -0.79 4.81
N SER A 252 12.85 -1.88 4.07
CA SER A 252 13.98 -1.99 3.15
C SER A 252 13.83 -3.21 2.23
N SER A 253 14.58 -3.18 1.12
CA SER A 253 14.89 -4.38 0.33
C SER A 253 16.10 -5.18 0.88
N ASP A 254 16.73 -4.70 1.96
CA ASP A 254 17.82 -5.39 2.65
C ASP A 254 17.28 -6.14 3.88
N PRO A 255 17.36 -7.50 3.90
CA PRO A 255 16.87 -8.31 5.00
C PRO A 255 17.47 -7.93 6.36
N GLU A 256 18.75 -7.57 6.40
CA GLU A 256 19.44 -7.19 7.65
C GLU A 256 18.91 -5.87 8.21
N ARG A 257 18.55 -4.91 7.32
CA ARG A 257 17.94 -3.66 7.75
C ARG A 257 16.53 -3.90 8.30
N VAL A 258 15.71 -4.73 7.64
CA VAL A 258 14.38 -5.11 8.15
C VAL A 258 14.49 -5.81 9.52
N ARG A 259 15.47 -6.71 9.68
CA ARG A 259 15.75 -7.43 10.93
C ARG A 259 15.95 -6.47 12.11
N GLN A 260 16.70 -5.37 11.91
CA GLN A 260 17.03 -4.42 12.98
C GLN A 260 15.83 -3.68 13.56
N PHE A 261 14.72 -3.55 12.82
CA PHE A 261 13.51 -2.86 13.28
C PHE A 261 12.54 -3.78 14.03
N ALA A 262 12.56 -5.08 13.80
CA ALA A 262 11.56 -6.01 14.32
C ALA A 262 11.49 -6.02 15.86
N ALA A 263 12.62 -6.19 16.55
CA ALA A 263 12.65 -6.26 18.02
C ALA A 263 12.24 -4.95 18.69
N PRO A 264 12.73 -3.74 18.29
CA PRO A 264 12.28 -2.47 18.84
C PRO A 264 10.77 -2.25 18.75
N ILE A 265 10.16 -2.62 17.64
CA ILE A 265 8.71 -2.45 17.44
C ILE A 265 7.93 -3.40 18.35
N VAL A 266 8.24 -4.70 18.31
CA VAL A 266 7.59 -5.70 19.18
C VAL A 266 7.71 -5.30 20.64
N THR A 267 8.91 -4.88 21.06
CA THR A 267 9.16 -4.46 22.44
C THR A 267 8.36 -3.20 22.80
N GLY A 268 8.38 -2.17 21.95
CA GLY A 268 7.66 -0.91 22.16
C GLY A 268 6.15 -1.12 22.31
N MET A 269 5.55 -1.95 21.45
CA MET A 269 4.12 -2.28 21.53
C MET A 269 3.79 -3.10 22.76
N GLN A 270 4.48 -4.21 22.99
CA GLN A 270 4.13 -5.15 24.04
C GLN A 270 4.41 -4.63 25.46
N GLN A 271 5.44 -3.81 25.65
CA GLN A 271 5.69 -3.11 26.93
C GLN A 271 4.60 -2.09 27.24
N SER A 272 3.88 -1.59 26.21
CA SER A 272 2.71 -0.72 26.37
C SER A 272 1.43 -1.49 26.62
N GLY A 273 1.48 -2.82 26.72
CA GLY A 273 0.36 -3.69 27.05
C GLY A 273 -0.58 -4.02 25.88
N VAL A 274 -0.03 -4.05 24.66
CA VAL A 274 -0.75 -4.39 23.41
C VAL A 274 -0.04 -5.54 22.72
N VAL A 275 -0.77 -6.49 22.14
CA VAL A 275 -0.19 -7.58 21.35
C VAL A 275 0.35 -7.03 20.04
N ALA A 276 1.58 -7.39 19.70
CA ALA A 276 2.19 -7.14 18.41
C ALA A 276 2.03 -8.37 17.49
N THR A 277 1.93 -8.13 16.17
CA THR A 277 1.84 -9.18 15.14
C THR A 277 2.91 -8.97 14.09
N ALA A 278 3.88 -9.88 14.01
CA ALA A 278 4.80 -9.87 12.87
C ALA A 278 4.07 -10.40 11.62
N LYS A 279 4.11 -9.65 10.50
CA LYS A 279 3.34 -9.95 9.28
C LYS A 279 4.08 -9.59 8.00
N HIS A 280 3.74 -10.17 6.85
CA HIS A 280 2.89 -11.36 6.68
C HIS A 280 3.76 -12.58 6.42
N PHE A 281 3.63 -13.62 7.20
CA PHE A 281 4.51 -14.78 7.17
C PHE A 281 4.15 -15.71 6.00
N ILE A 282 4.99 -15.85 4.96
CA ILE A 282 6.34 -15.34 4.72
C ILE A 282 6.52 -15.07 3.22
N GLY A 283 7.31 -14.00 2.88
CA GLY A 283 7.75 -13.76 1.50
C GLY A 283 6.83 -12.89 0.67
N ASP A 284 5.88 -12.17 1.28
CA ASP A 284 4.97 -11.23 0.60
C ASP A 284 5.68 -10.14 -0.23
N GLY A 285 6.81 -9.60 0.25
CA GLY A 285 7.63 -8.64 -0.50
C GLY A 285 8.52 -9.24 -1.58
N GLY A 286 8.53 -10.59 -1.75
CA GLY A 286 9.34 -11.33 -2.74
C GLY A 286 8.52 -11.98 -3.84
N THR A 287 7.28 -11.57 -4.06
CA THR A 287 6.40 -12.15 -5.09
C THR A 287 6.91 -11.84 -6.49
N PHE A 288 6.71 -12.79 -7.40
CA PHE A 288 7.14 -12.65 -8.79
C PHE A 288 6.51 -11.41 -9.44
N ARG A 289 7.33 -10.51 -9.96
CA ARG A 289 6.96 -9.22 -10.55
C ARG A 289 6.32 -8.20 -9.58
N GLY A 290 6.45 -8.40 -8.29
CA GLY A 290 5.84 -7.51 -7.31
C GLY A 290 4.32 -7.54 -7.31
N ILE A 291 3.69 -8.63 -7.75
CA ILE A 291 2.23 -8.78 -7.73
C ILE A 291 1.80 -9.07 -6.30
N ASP A 292 0.96 -8.24 -5.75
CA ASP A 292 0.41 -8.47 -4.41
C ASP A 292 -0.37 -9.78 -4.35
N GLN A 293 -0.25 -10.51 -3.24
CA GLN A 293 -0.81 -11.87 -3.09
C GLN A 293 -0.32 -12.90 -4.13
N GLY A 294 0.72 -12.57 -4.91
CA GLY A 294 1.31 -13.38 -5.97
C GLY A 294 2.07 -14.61 -5.47
N ASP A 295 3.05 -15.08 -6.25
CA ASP A 295 3.79 -16.30 -5.98
C ASP A 295 5.27 -16.01 -5.71
N THR A 296 5.76 -16.38 -4.53
CA THR A 296 7.17 -16.29 -4.15
C THR A 296 7.88 -17.58 -4.53
N ARG A 297 8.89 -17.48 -5.44
CA ARG A 297 9.52 -18.62 -6.12
C ARG A 297 10.94 -18.81 -5.65
N LEU A 298 11.10 -19.33 -4.45
CA LEU A 298 12.40 -19.56 -3.80
C LEU A 298 12.44 -20.95 -3.18
N ASP A 299 13.64 -21.53 -3.04
CA ASP A 299 13.79 -22.67 -2.14
C ASP A 299 13.69 -22.23 -0.69
N LEU A 300 13.43 -23.18 0.23
CA LEU A 300 13.14 -22.87 1.63
C LEU A 300 14.28 -22.11 2.32
N GLU A 301 15.53 -22.48 2.09
CA GLU A 301 16.65 -21.85 2.81
C GLU A 301 16.84 -20.41 2.31
N THR A 302 16.72 -20.16 1.00
CA THR A 302 16.75 -18.82 0.42
C THR A 302 15.56 -17.97 0.91
N LEU A 303 14.35 -18.56 1.00
CA LEU A 303 13.17 -17.88 1.54
C LEU A 303 13.41 -17.43 2.99
N LEU A 304 14.03 -18.28 3.81
CA LEU A 304 14.33 -17.94 5.21
C LEU A 304 15.51 -16.97 5.35
N GLU A 305 16.48 -17.04 4.46
CA GLU A 305 17.61 -16.11 4.44
C GLU A 305 17.18 -14.70 4.04
N GLU A 306 16.35 -14.56 3.00
CA GLU A 306 15.91 -13.28 2.47
C GLU A 306 14.70 -12.71 3.21
N HIS A 307 13.69 -13.53 3.54
CA HIS A 307 12.43 -13.07 4.09
C HIS A 307 12.18 -13.48 5.55
N GLY A 308 13.00 -14.39 6.11
CA GLY A 308 12.82 -14.90 7.47
C GLY A 308 13.45 -14.05 8.57
N GLN A 309 14.40 -13.15 8.26
CA GLN A 309 15.23 -12.46 9.24
C GLN A 309 14.44 -11.59 10.21
N GLY A 310 13.43 -10.85 9.72
CA GLY A 310 12.54 -10.04 10.56
C GLY A 310 11.74 -10.89 11.55
N TYR A 311 11.29 -12.07 11.13
CA TYR A 311 10.52 -12.99 12.00
C TYR A 311 11.40 -13.62 13.07
N ILE A 312 12.63 -14.02 12.75
CA ILE A 312 13.58 -14.55 13.73
C ILE A 312 13.78 -13.55 14.87
N GLU A 313 14.00 -12.29 14.52
CA GLU A 313 14.20 -11.22 15.51
C GLU A 313 12.92 -10.88 16.28
N ALA A 314 11.76 -10.84 15.61
CA ALA A 314 10.47 -10.61 16.26
C ALA A 314 10.12 -11.73 17.27
N ILE A 315 10.40 -12.99 16.91
CA ILE A 315 10.21 -14.15 17.79
C ILE A 315 11.16 -14.09 18.99
N ALA A 316 12.43 -13.75 18.75
CA ALA A 316 13.42 -13.54 19.82
C ALA A 316 13.02 -12.42 20.76
N ALA A 317 12.37 -11.36 20.26
CA ALA A 317 11.79 -10.29 21.07
C ALA A 317 10.49 -10.68 21.77
N GLY A 318 9.96 -11.89 21.52
CA GLY A 318 8.80 -12.44 22.17
C GLY A 318 7.47 -11.98 21.59
N THR A 319 7.38 -11.78 20.26
CA THR A 319 6.11 -11.45 19.59
C THR A 319 5.03 -12.46 19.94
N LEU A 320 3.80 -11.98 20.17
CA LEU A 320 2.70 -12.78 20.67
C LEU A 320 1.77 -13.31 19.57
N SER A 321 1.85 -12.72 18.39
CA SER A 321 1.09 -13.16 17.21
C SER A 321 1.95 -13.07 15.96
N VAL A 322 1.67 -13.94 15.00
CA VAL A 322 2.18 -13.90 13.63
C VAL A 322 0.98 -14.04 12.69
N MET A 323 0.89 -13.21 11.66
CA MET A 323 -0.15 -13.31 10.65
C MET A 323 0.39 -14.03 9.41
N ALA A 324 -0.36 -15.05 8.95
CA ALA A 324 -0.04 -15.75 7.71
C ALA A 324 -0.28 -14.82 6.50
N THR A 325 0.46 -15.03 5.42
CA THR A 325 0.41 -14.19 4.24
C THR A 325 -0.54 -14.71 3.17
N PHE A 326 -1.07 -13.83 2.34
CA PHE A 326 -1.88 -14.18 1.17
C PHE A 326 -1.08 -14.82 0.03
N ASN A 327 0.21 -14.52 -0.11
CA ASN A 327 0.97 -15.03 -1.24
C ASN A 327 1.10 -16.55 -1.25
N SER A 328 1.41 -17.07 -2.42
CA SER A 328 1.79 -18.46 -2.60
C SER A 328 3.31 -18.63 -2.44
N TRP A 329 3.72 -19.82 -2.06
CA TRP A 329 5.10 -20.26 -2.13
C TRP A 329 5.19 -21.42 -3.10
N ASN A 330 5.89 -21.19 -4.24
CA ASN A 330 6.04 -22.17 -5.33
C ASN A 330 4.70 -22.75 -5.82
N GLY A 331 3.67 -21.89 -5.88
CA GLY A 331 2.33 -22.20 -6.37
C GLY A 331 1.30 -22.58 -5.30
N ASP A 332 1.71 -22.89 -4.06
CA ASP A 332 0.80 -23.28 -2.99
C ASP A 332 0.54 -22.11 -2.01
N LYS A 333 -0.72 -21.82 -1.72
CA LYS A 333 -1.11 -20.76 -0.77
C LYS A 333 -0.61 -21.08 0.65
N ILE A 334 0.09 -20.12 1.27
CA ILE A 334 0.76 -20.32 2.56
C ILE A 334 -0.20 -20.59 3.69
N HIS A 335 -1.42 -20.06 3.66
CA HIS A 335 -2.46 -20.39 4.63
C HIS A 335 -2.76 -21.90 4.73
N GLY A 336 -2.49 -22.67 3.66
CA GLY A 336 -2.63 -24.14 3.63
C GLY A 336 -1.33 -24.92 3.85
N SER A 337 -0.20 -24.23 4.08
CA SER A 337 1.13 -24.85 4.16
C SER A 337 1.49 -25.25 5.59
N ARG A 338 1.36 -26.55 5.91
CA ARG A 338 1.82 -27.10 7.19
C ARG A 338 3.33 -26.93 7.37
N GLU A 339 4.10 -27.11 6.29
CA GLU A 339 5.57 -26.99 6.30
C GLU A 339 5.98 -25.61 6.82
N LEU A 340 5.38 -24.52 6.29
CA LEU A 340 5.74 -23.16 6.70
C LEU A 340 5.15 -22.77 8.05
N LEU A 341 3.83 -23.04 8.29
CA LEU A 341 3.16 -22.54 9.49
C LEU A 341 3.43 -23.39 10.75
N THR A 342 3.63 -24.69 10.60
CA THR A 342 3.91 -25.57 11.73
C THR A 342 5.38 -25.92 11.82
N ASP A 343 5.91 -26.62 10.79
CA ASP A 343 7.23 -27.24 10.90
C ASP A 343 8.35 -26.17 10.91
N VAL A 344 8.18 -25.05 10.15
CA VAL A 344 9.15 -23.93 10.15
C VAL A 344 8.83 -22.94 11.27
N LEU A 345 7.67 -22.29 11.25
CA LEU A 345 7.38 -21.17 12.18
C LEU A 345 7.30 -21.64 13.63
N LYS A 346 6.43 -22.64 13.93
CA LYS A 346 6.19 -23.05 15.31
C LYS A 346 7.33 -23.92 15.83
N GLU A 347 7.84 -24.89 15.04
CA GLU A 347 8.82 -25.87 15.51
C GLU A 347 10.28 -25.41 15.28
N ARG A 348 10.68 -25.07 14.03
CA ARG A 348 12.07 -24.71 13.73
C ARG A 348 12.45 -23.34 14.29
N MET A 349 11.57 -22.31 14.15
CA MET A 349 11.82 -20.96 14.66
C MET A 349 11.42 -20.78 16.13
N GLY A 350 10.67 -21.75 16.72
CA GLY A 350 10.29 -21.76 18.13
C GLY A 350 9.22 -20.71 18.49
N PHE A 351 8.28 -20.43 17.60
CA PHE A 351 7.21 -19.47 17.86
C PHE A 351 6.18 -20.03 18.86
N GLU A 352 6.04 -19.39 20.00
CA GLU A 352 5.16 -19.82 21.10
C GLU A 352 3.78 -19.12 21.11
N GLY A 353 3.61 -18.01 20.38
CA GLY A 353 2.35 -17.28 20.25
C GLY A 353 1.34 -17.99 19.35
N PHE A 354 0.25 -17.34 18.98
CA PHE A 354 -0.73 -17.88 18.03
C PHE A 354 -0.56 -17.31 16.62
N VAL A 355 -0.89 -18.13 15.62
CA VAL A 355 -0.93 -17.75 14.20
C VAL A 355 -2.36 -17.34 13.87
N VAL A 356 -2.53 -16.10 13.37
CA VAL A 356 -3.80 -15.63 12.82
C VAL A 356 -3.75 -15.71 11.29
N SER A 357 -4.87 -16.05 10.63
CA SER A 357 -4.99 -15.88 9.18
C SER A 357 -5.11 -14.41 8.83
N ASP A 358 -4.86 -14.06 7.59
CA ASP A 358 -5.23 -12.77 7.04
C ASP A 358 -6.72 -12.75 6.65
N TRP A 359 -7.27 -11.59 6.23
CA TRP A 359 -8.66 -11.31 5.88
C TRP A 359 -9.19 -12.30 4.84
N ASN A 360 -10.06 -13.23 5.25
CA ASN A 360 -10.56 -14.32 4.39
C ASN A 360 -9.47 -15.16 3.68
N GLY A 361 -8.20 -15.06 4.11
CA GLY A 361 -7.06 -15.69 3.44
C GLY A 361 -7.13 -17.21 3.34
N ILE A 362 -7.85 -17.86 4.26
CA ILE A 362 -8.08 -19.32 4.19
C ILE A 362 -8.91 -19.71 2.96
N GLY A 363 -9.78 -18.81 2.47
CA GLY A 363 -10.61 -19.06 1.29
C GLY A 363 -9.82 -19.14 -0.02
N GLN A 364 -8.59 -18.63 -0.04
CA GLN A 364 -7.70 -18.71 -1.20
C GLN A 364 -6.96 -20.05 -1.30
N VAL A 365 -7.04 -20.92 -0.28
CA VAL A 365 -6.44 -22.26 -0.32
C VAL A 365 -7.27 -23.14 -1.25
N SER A 366 -6.60 -23.88 -2.15
CA SER A 366 -7.29 -24.71 -3.14
C SER A 366 -8.28 -25.67 -2.48
N GLY A 367 -9.53 -25.62 -2.92
CA GLY A 367 -10.64 -26.43 -2.40
C GLY A 367 -11.29 -25.90 -1.12
N CYS A 368 -10.89 -24.73 -0.64
CA CYS A 368 -11.49 -24.04 0.51
C CYS A 368 -12.46 -22.92 0.09
N THR A 369 -13.21 -22.42 1.07
CA THR A 369 -14.01 -21.19 0.99
C THR A 369 -13.73 -20.36 2.25
N ASN A 370 -14.15 -19.09 2.27
CA ASN A 370 -13.94 -18.21 3.42
C ASN A 370 -14.46 -18.79 4.74
N ASP A 371 -15.50 -19.58 4.67
CA ASP A 371 -16.17 -20.19 5.84
C ASP A 371 -15.85 -21.68 6.06
N ASN A 372 -14.99 -22.30 5.21
CA ASN A 372 -14.77 -23.75 5.26
C ASN A 372 -13.38 -24.14 4.75
N CYS A 373 -12.43 -24.36 5.68
CA CYS A 373 -11.06 -24.78 5.35
C CYS A 373 -10.39 -25.57 6.49
N ALA A 374 -10.66 -26.87 6.59
CA ALA A 374 -9.95 -27.75 7.53
C ALA A 374 -8.44 -27.79 7.27
N GLN A 375 -8.00 -27.64 6.01
CA GLN A 375 -6.59 -27.66 5.65
C GLN A 375 -5.81 -26.53 6.34
N ALA A 376 -6.32 -25.30 6.33
CA ALA A 376 -5.65 -24.15 6.95
C ALA A 376 -5.50 -24.33 8.47
N ILE A 377 -6.55 -24.82 9.13
CA ILE A 377 -6.49 -25.11 10.58
C ILE A 377 -5.45 -26.20 10.86
N ASN A 378 -5.46 -27.29 10.08
CA ASN A 378 -4.49 -28.38 10.22
C ASN A 378 -3.07 -27.95 9.84
N ALA A 379 -2.92 -26.95 8.96
CA ALA A 379 -1.63 -26.38 8.62
C ALA A 379 -0.99 -25.59 9.77
N GLY A 380 -1.79 -25.06 10.69
CA GLY A 380 -1.25 -24.35 11.85
C GLY A 380 -1.93 -23.03 12.19
N ILE A 381 -2.96 -22.61 11.46
CA ILE A 381 -3.76 -21.42 11.81
C ILE A 381 -4.48 -21.67 13.15
N ASP A 382 -4.27 -20.78 14.10
CA ASP A 382 -4.83 -20.86 15.44
C ASP A 382 -6.09 -19.99 15.60
N MET A 383 -6.09 -18.81 14.99
CA MET A 383 -7.24 -17.90 14.96
C MET A 383 -7.59 -17.59 13.51
N VAL A 384 -8.86 -17.74 13.17
CA VAL A 384 -9.33 -17.55 11.80
C VAL A 384 -10.00 -16.19 11.69
N MET A 385 -9.42 -15.31 10.87
CA MET A 385 -9.98 -14.01 10.51
C MET A 385 -10.99 -14.20 9.38
N VAL A 386 -12.27 -14.28 9.74
CA VAL A 386 -13.42 -14.42 8.85
C VAL A 386 -14.40 -13.29 9.15
N PRO A 387 -14.20 -12.14 8.51
CA PRO A 387 -14.90 -10.91 8.86
C PRO A 387 -16.42 -11.01 8.82
N GLU A 388 -16.99 -11.58 7.77
CA GLU A 388 -18.43 -11.61 7.51
C GLU A 388 -19.04 -12.99 7.80
N ASP A 389 -18.43 -14.07 7.28
CA ASP A 389 -18.98 -15.43 7.30
C ASP A 389 -18.64 -16.22 8.57
N TRP A 390 -18.25 -15.54 9.64
CA TRP A 390 -17.76 -16.11 10.87
C TRP A 390 -18.73 -17.12 11.52
N LYS A 391 -20.08 -16.98 11.35
CA LYS A 391 -21.08 -17.94 11.87
C LYS A 391 -21.02 -19.25 11.13
N ALA A 392 -20.90 -19.21 9.81
CA ALA A 392 -20.77 -20.40 9.00
C ALA A 392 -19.44 -21.09 9.29
N MET A 393 -18.33 -20.35 9.42
CA MET A 393 -17.02 -20.86 9.81
C MET A 393 -17.06 -21.59 11.18
N TYR A 394 -17.68 -20.98 12.19
CA TYR A 394 -17.87 -21.61 13.50
C TYR A 394 -18.58 -22.97 13.39
N LEU A 395 -19.68 -23.03 12.64
CA LEU A 395 -20.45 -24.28 12.46
C LEU A 395 -19.67 -25.33 11.66
N ASN A 396 -18.92 -24.90 10.64
CA ASN A 396 -18.11 -25.80 9.82
C ASN A 396 -16.94 -26.41 10.61
N ILE A 397 -16.22 -25.62 11.41
CA ILE A 397 -15.17 -26.17 12.29
C ILE A 397 -15.77 -27.23 13.25
N LEU A 398 -16.90 -26.95 13.87
CA LEU A 398 -17.56 -27.93 14.74
C LEU A 398 -17.90 -29.24 14.01
N ALA A 399 -18.42 -29.14 12.79
CA ALA A 399 -18.74 -30.30 11.95
C ALA A 399 -17.46 -31.08 11.58
N GLN A 400 -16.41 -30.39 11.16
CA GLN A 400 -15.12 -31.00 10.78
C GLN A 400 -14.42 -31.71 11.95
N VAL A 401 -14.46 -31.11 13.14
CA VAL A 401 -13.91 -31.77 14.34
C VAL A 401 -14.71 -33.03 14.67
N ARG A 402 -16.05 -32.98 14.63
CA ARG A 402 -16.92 -34.12 14.87
C ARG A 402 -16.77 -35.22 13.82
N ALA A 403 -16.46 -34.86 12.58
CA ALA A 403 -16.13 -35.78 11.49
C ALA A 403 -14.70 -36.35 11.57
N GLY A 404 -13.85 -35.80 12.45
CA GLY A 404 -12.43 -36.17 12.56
C GLY A 404 -11.53 -35.61 11.48
N GLU A 405 -11.99 -34.65 10.70
CA GLU A 405 -11.21 -33.94 9.69
C GLU A 405 -10.20 -32.98 10.34
N ILE A 406 -10.60 -32.36 11.46
CA ILE A 406 -9.71 -31.57 12.32
C ILE A 406 -9.54 -32.37 13.65
N PRO A 407 -8.32 -32.80 13.99
CA PRO A 407 -8.07 -33.48 15.25
C PRO A 407 -8.32 -32.57 16.46
N MET A 408 -8.92 -33.12 17.52
CA MET A 408 -9.15 -32.39 18.78
C MET A 408 -7.86 -31.79 19.35
N ALA A 409 -6.73 -32.50 19.23
CA ALA A 409 -5.42 -32.03 19.66
C ALA A 409 -4.99 -30.70 18.92
N ARG A 410 -5.42 -30.49 17.65
CA ARG A 410 -5.15 -29.28 16.93
C ARG A 410 -5.96 -28.08 17.47
N ILE A 411 -7.22 -28.33 17.84
CA ILE A 411 -8.08 -27.34 18.51
C ILE A 411 -7.51 -27.01 19.89
N ASP A 412 -7.07 -27.98 20.62
CA ASP A 412 -6.47 -27.79 21.95
C ASP A 412 -5.17 -26.99 21.90
N ASP A 413 -4.30 -27.21 20.87
CA ASP A 413 -3.09 -26.42 20.66
C ASP A 413 -3.45 -24.97 20.31
N ALA A 414 -4.40 -24.72 19.38
CA ALA A 414 -4.83 -23.37 19.01
C ALA A 414 -5.34 -22.58 20.21
N VAL A 415 -6.27 -23.18 20.94
CA VAL A 415 -6.90 -22.52 22.10
C VAL A 415 -5.89 -22.31 23.23
N THR A 416 -4.96 -23.25 23.44
CA THR A 416 -3.87 -23.08 24.42
C THR A 416 -3.04 -21.84 24.08
N ARG A 417 -2.60 -21.67 22.85
CA ARG A 417 -1.80 -20.52 22.40
C ARG A 417 -2.57 -19.21 22.58
N ILE A 418 -3.83 -19.16 22.18
CA ILE A 418 -4.71 -18.00 22.35
C ILE A 418 -4.87 -17.62 23.83
N LEU A 419 -5.14 -18.60 24.70
CA LEU A 419 -5.30 -18.37 26.13
C LEU A 419 -3.99 -17.94 26.81
N MET A 420 -2.85 -18.50 26.41
CA MET A 420 -1.53 -18.07 26.89
C MET A 420 -1.25 -16.61 26.57
N VAL A 421 -1.58 -16.16 25.34
CA VAL A 421 -1.43 -14.75 24.96
C VAL A 421 -2.39 -13.86 25.76
N LYS A 422 -3.67 -14.25 25.90
CA LYS A 422 -4.65 -13.51 26.72
C LYS A 422 -4.20 -13.39 28.19
N GLU A 423 -3.63 -14.46 28.75
CA GLU A 423 -3.05 -14.42 30.11
C GLU A 423 -1.85 -13.49 30.17
N LYS A 424 -0.91 -13.59 29.19
CA LYS A 424 0.36 -12.85 29.20
C LYS A 424 0.15 -11.34 29.14
N ILE A 425 -0.88 -10.85 28.44
CA ILE A 425 -1.24 -9.42 28.40
C ILE A 425 -2.18 -9.01 29.55
N GLY A 426 -2.50 -9.91 30.49
CA GLY A 426 -3.39 -9.64 31.62
C GLY A 426 -4.88 -9.57 31.26
N LEU A 427 -5.28 -9.98 30.06
CA LEU A 427 -6.65 -9.86 29.58
C LEU A 427 -7.63 -10.68 30.43
N LEU A 428 -7.19 -11.85 30.94
CA LEU A 428 -8.02 -12.73 31.77
C LEU A 428 -8.44 -12.10 33.12
N ASP A 429 -7.77 -11.05 33.58
CA ASP A 429 -8.02 -10.36 34.84
C ASP A 429 -8.45 -8.88 34.61
N ARG A 430 -8.70 -8.48 33.34
CA ARG A 430 -8.97 -7.08 33.00
C ARG A 430 -10.31 -6.59 33.52
N ARG A 431 -10.40 -5.28 33.74
CA ARG A 431 -11.63 -4.55 33.95
C ARG A 431 -12.21 -4.09 32.61
N ALA A 432 -13.37 -3.43 32.62
CA ALA A 432 -13.93 -2.86 31.41
C ALA A 432 -12.90 -1.95 30.69
N PRO A 433 -12.81 -2.02 29.38
CA PRO A 433 -11.85 -1.25 28.57
C PRO A 433 -11.84 0.25 28.87
N SER A 434 -13.01 0.86 29.05
CA SER A 434 -13.12 2.29 29.39
C SER A 434 -12.47 2.64 30.73
N ILE A 435 -12.45 1.71 31.70
CA ILE A 435 -11.81 1.93 33.00
C ILE A 435 -10.30 1.91 32.86
N GLU A 436 -9.78 0.98 32.06
CA GLU A 436 -8.33 0.85 31.83
C GLU A 436 -7.79 1.95 30.93
N ALA A 437 -8.55 2.37 29.92
CA ALA A 437 -8.19 3.42 28.99
C ALA A 437 -8.29 4.84 29.60
N ALA A 438 -9.09 5.03 30.67
CA ALA A 438 -9.35 6.36 31.24
C ALA A 438 -8.10 7.24 31.45
N PRO A 439 -6.95 6.72 31.95
CA PRO A 439 -5.75 7.53 32.10
C PRO A 439 -5.02 7.82 30.77
N LEU A 440 -5.40 7.15 29.67
CA LEU A 440 -4.74 7.22 28.38
C LEU A 440 -5.51 8.07 27.34
N ILE A 441 -6.75 8.48 27.60
CA ILE A 441 -7.57 9.20 26.61
C ILE A 441 -6.86 10.47 26.09
N SER A 442 -6.11 11.17 26.94
CA SER A 442 -5.40 12.39 26.57
C SER A 442 -4.11 12.18 25.76
N VAL A 443 -3.69 10.93 25.52
CA VAL A 443 -2.48 10.67 24.74
C VAL A 443 -2.74 10.64 23.23
N ILE A 444 -4.02 10.52 22.80
CA ILE A 444 -4.37 10.50 21.38
C ILE A 444 -4.02 11.85 20.76
N GLY A 445 -3.15 11.85 19.77
CA GLY A 445 -2.63 13.05 19.13
C GLY A 445 -1.86 14.00 20.06
N ALA A 446 -1.34 13.49 21.17
CA ALA A 446 -0.63 14.29 22.16
C ALA A 446 0.60 15.00 21.56
N PRO A 447 0.94 16.21 22.02
CA PRO A 447 2.09 16.96 21.50
C PRO A 447 3.41 16.17 21.51
N GLU A 448 3.62 15.33 22.52
CA GLU A 448 4.81 14.46 22.61
C GLU A 448 4.85 13.38 21.55
N HIS A 449 3.70 12.80 21.14
CA HIS A 449 3.62 11.82 20.05
C HIS A 449 3.83 12.51 18.71
N ARG A 450 3.22 13.68 18.49
CA ARG A 450 3.45 14.51 17.30
C ARG A 450 4.90 14.96 17.17
N ALA A 451 5.57 15.26 18.30
CA ALA A 451 6.99 15.61 18.28
C ALA A 451 7.86 14.43 17.80
N ILE A 452 7.53 13.19 18.21
CA ILE A 452 8.19 11.97 17.72
C ILE A 452 7.92 11.80 16.20
N ALA A 453 6.68 11.99 15.75
CA ALA A 453 6.33 11.90 14.34
C ALA A 453 7.08 12.96 13.51
N ARG A 454 7.11 14.21 13.97
CA ARG A 454 7.86 15.29 13.30
C ARG A 454 9.37 15.03 13.26
N GLU A 455 9.96 14.44 14.33
CA GLU A 455 11.36 13.98 14.31
C GLU A 455 11.55 12.89 13.25
N ALA A 456 10.65 11.91 13.18
CA ALA A 456 10.71 10.83 12.20
C ALA A 456 10.62 11.36 10.76
N VAL A 457 9.76 12.34 10.48
CA VAL A 457 9.71 13.02 9.17
C VAL A 457 11.05 13.65 8.83
N ARG A 458 11.61 14.47 9.74
CA ARG A 458 12.92 15.13 9.49
C ARG A 458 14.01 14.15 9.12
N ARG A 459 14.05 12.99 9.79
CA ARG A 459 15.10 11.98 9.62
C ARG A 459 14.87 11.06 8.44
N SER A 460 13.65 11.05 7.86
CA SER A 460 13.30 10.19 6.72
C SER A 460 13.61 10.82 5.36
N LEU A 461 13.71 12.16 5.26
CA LEU A 461 13.84 12.86 3.99
C LEU A 461 15.21 12.58 3.33
N VAL A 462 15.18 12.18 2.05
CA VAL A 462 16.40 11.88 1.29
C VAL A 462 16.61 12.92 0.21
N LEU A 463 17.73 13.61 0.24
CA LEU A 463 18.12 14.59 -0.77
C LEU A 463 18.85 13.87 -1.91
N LEU A 464 18.17 13.76 -3.09
CA LEU A 464 18.71 13.06 -4.26
C LEU A 464 19.51 13.95 -5.19
N LYS A 465 19.18 15.25 -5.27
CA LYS A 465 19.86 16.28 -6.05
C LYS A 465 19.82 17.62 -5.33
N ASN A 466 20.91 18.43 -5.42
CA ASN A 466 21.00 19.74 -4.80
C ASN A 466 21.99 20.64 -5.53
N GLN A 467 21.61 21.18 -6.67
CA GLN A 467 22.48 22.06 -7.47
C GLN A 467 22.88 23.30 -6.67
N GLN A 468 24.19 23.59 -6.65
CA GLN A 468 24.78 24.75 -5.99
C GLN A 468 24.48 24.83 -4.48
N GLY A 469 24.13 23.71 -3.85
CA GLY A 469 23.76 23.70 -2.43
C GLY A 469 22.50 24.52 -2.14
N LEU A 470 21.50 24.49 -3.03
CA LEU A 470 20.28 25.30 -2.98
C LEU A 470 19.51 25.12 -1.68
N VAL A 471 19.29 23.86 -1.25
CA VAL A 471 18.58 23.57 0.01
C VAL A 471 19.58 23.37 1.15
N PRO A 472 19.27 23.85 2.37
CA PRO A 472 18.02 24.48 2.80
C PRO A 472 17.86 25.93 2.32
N LEU A 473 16.62 26.30 1.98
CA LEU A 473 16.25 27.64 1.49
C LEU A 473 16.25 28.70 2.61
N ASP A 474 16.42 29.96 2.25
CA ASP A 474 16.27 31.09 3.15
C ASP A 474 14.78 31.42 3.39
N PRO A 475 14.24 31.30 4.61
CA PRO A 475 12.82 31.53 4.87
C PRO A 475 12.43 33.01 4.91
N ARG A 476 13.41 33.94 4.81
CA ARG A 476 13.16 35.40 4.89
C ARG A 476 12.68 36.00 3.57
N GLY A 477 12.77 35.25 2.49
CA GLY A 477 12.30 35.65 1.15
C GLY A 477 10.83 35.36 0.92
N THR A 478 10.43 35.44 -0.33
CA THR A 478 9.12 35.01 -0.81
C THR A 478 9.25 33.62 -1.43
N LEU A 479 8.57 32.63 -0.87
CA LEU A 479 8.57 31.27 -1.40
C LEU A 479 7.22 30.98 -2.07
N LEU A 480 7.25 30.46 -3.29
CA LEU A 480 6.08 29.86 -3.93
C LEU A 480 6.02 28.40 -3.52
N VAL A 481 4.94 28.00 -2.86
CA VAL A 481 4.67 26.60 -2.49
C VAL A 481 3.44 26.14 -3.24
N THR A 482 3.58 25.15 -4.09
CA THR A 482 2.50 24.71 -5.00
C THR A 482 2.65 23.23 -5.34
N GLY A 483 1.73 22.71 -6.13
CA GLY A 483 1.65 21.28 -6.47
C GLY A 483 0.55 20.56 -5.71
N PRO A 484 0.08 19.41 -6.23
CA PRO A 484 -1.07 18.68 -5.66
C PRO A 484 -0.86 18.23 -4.21
N GLY A 485 0.37 17.89 -3.83
CA GLY A 485 0.69 17.42 -2.47
C GLY A 485 1.05 18.53 -1.48
N ALA A 486 1.01 19.81 -1.87
CA ALA A 486 1.46 20.90 -1.00
C ALA A 486 0.55 21.08 0.23
N ASP A 487 -0.78 21.02 0.02
CA ASP A 487 -1.78 21.19 1.07
C ASP A 487 -2.76 20.01 1.11
N ASP A 488 -2.23 18.79 1.14
CA ASP A 488 -3.02 17.55 1.21
C ASP A 488 -2.42 16.57 2.23
N ILE A 489 -2.98 16.57 3.46
CA ILE A 489 -2.54 15.67 4.54
C ILE A 489 -2.90 14.21 4.19
N GLY A 490 -3.97 13.97 3.44
CA GLY A 490 -4.35 12.64 2.96
C GLY A 490 -3.29 12.08 2.02
N GLN A 491 -2.87 12.85 1.01
CA GLN A 491 -1.83 12.44 0.08
C GLN A 491 -0.47 12.21 0.79
N GLN A 492 -0.06 13.12 1.68
CA GLN A 492 1.20 12.94 2.40
C GLN A 492 1.18 11.77 3.40
N SER A 493 0.00 11.28 3.78
CA SER A 493 -0.14 10.14 4.70
C SER A 493 -0.25 8.79 4.00
N GLY A 494 -0.71 8.76 2.75
CA GLY A 494 -0.78 7.53 1.95
C GLY A 494 -1.89 6.57 2.32
N GLY A 495 -1.76 5.31 1.93
CA GLY A 495 -2.69 4.23 2.26
C GLY A 495 -2.76 3.93 3.76
N TRP A 496 -3.73 3.11 4.18
CA TRP A 496 -3.96 2.80 5.59
C TRP A 496 -4.19 4.03 6.46
N THR A 497 -4.82 5.07 5.90
CA THR A 497 -5.05 6.35 6.57
C THR A 497 -6.53 6.65 6.65
N VAL A 498 -7.13 6.51 7.82
CA VAL A 498 -8.57 6.63 8.13
C VAL A 498 -9.42 5.60 7.38
N SER A 499 -9.31 5.52 6.06
CA SER A 499 -9.82 4.43 5.22
C SER A 499 -8.68 3.47 4.83
N TRP A 500 -9.03 2.27 4.35
CA TRP A 500 -8.04 1.29 3.93
C TRP A 500 -7.15 1.86 2.80
N GLN A 501 -7.75 2.36 1.72
CA GLN A 501 -6.99 2.95 0.62
C GLN A 501 -6.37 4.33 0.95
N GLY A 502 -6.73 4.95 2.09
CA GLY A 502 -6.27 6.30 2.43
C GLY A 502 -6.95 7.42 1.65
N THR A 503 -7.95 7.09 0.84
CA THR A 503 -8.64 8.02 -0.06
C THR A 503 -9.92 8.58 0.53
N GLY A 504 -10.46 9.65 -0.07
CA GLY A 504 -11.68 10.30 0.40
C GLY A 504 -11.54 11.03 1.73
N ASN A 505 -10.30 11.41 2.08
CA ASN A 505 -9.99 12.26 3.22
C ASN A 505 -9.80 13.71 2.78
N THR A 506 -10.00 14.63 3.71
CA THR A 506 -9.68 16.05 3.58
C THR A 506 -8.85 16.47 4.78
N ASN A 507 -8.21 17.64 4.74
CA ASN A 507 -7.43 18.13 5.89
C ASN A 507 -8.26 18.21 7.19
N ASP A 508 -9.58 18.35 7.11
CA ASP A 508 -10.48 18.35 8.29
C ASP A 508 -10.53 16.99 9.01
N ASP A 509 -10.16 15.90 8.34
CA ASP A 509 -10.09 14.56 8.94
C ASP A 509 -8.81 14.37 9.80
N PHE A 510 -7.91 15.33 9.81
CA PHE A 510 -6.62 15.29 10.53
C PHE A 510 -6.48 16.42 11.57
N PRO A 511 -7.36 16.51 12.56
CA PRO A 511 -7.31 17.60 13.54
C PRO A 511 -5.99 17.62 14.28
N GLY A 512 -5.28 18.76 14.18
CA GLY A 512 -3.94 18.96 14.75
C GLY A 512 -2.80 18.49 13.86
N GLY A 513 -3.08 17.81 12.72
CA GLY A 513 -2.10 17.58 11.67
C GLY A 513 -1.72 18.88 10.95
N GLN A 514 -0.62 18.84 10.22
CA GLN A 514 -0.13 19.97 9.42
C GLN A 514 0.23 19.48 8.02
N SER A 515 -0.24 20.22 7.00
CA SER A 515 0.23 20.00 5.64
C SER A 515 1.68 20.50 5.48
N ILE A 516 2.32 20.14 4.37
CA ILE A 516 3.67 20.65 4.04
C ILE A 516 3.60 22.17 3.85
N LEU A 517 2.54 22.68 3.20
CA LEU A 517 2.30 24.12 3.04
C LEU A 517 2.17 24.83 4.39
N ASP A 518 1.37 24.28 5.34
CA ASP A 518 1.21 24.84 6.67
C ASP A 518 2.54 24.96 7.40
N GLY A 519 3.36 23.91 7.37
CA GLY A 519 4.67 23.87 8.00
C GLY A 519 5.62 24.91 7.43
N ILE A 520 5.66 25.05 6.09
CA ILE A 520 6.48 26.05 5.41
C ILE A 520 5.99 27.46 5.71
N ALA A 521 4.68 27.71 5.61
CA ALA A 521 4.08 29.02 5.86
C ALA A 521 4.32 29.51 7.28
N ALA A 522 4.23 28.62 8.27
CA ALA A 522 4.52 28.94 9.66
C ALA A 522 5.97 29.38 9.87
N GLN A 523 6.95 28.66 9.32
CA GLN A 523 8.36 28.97 9.49
C GLN A 523 8.79 30.22 8.71
N VAL A 524 8.31 30.37 7.47
CA VAL A 524 8.57 31.56 6.63
C VAL A 524 8.01 32.81 7.30
N SER A 525 6.78 32.76 7.78
CA SER A 525 6.16 33.87 8.52
C SER A 525 6.94 34.22 9.79
N ALA A 526 7.38 33.22 10.56
CA ALA A 526 8.17 33.42 11.78
C ALA A 526 9.54 34.06 11.48
N ALA A 527 10.11 33.83 10.29
CA ALA A 527 11.35 34.45 9.85
C ALA A 527 11.16 35.83 9.19
N GLY A 528 9.92 36.31 9.00
CA GLY A 528 9.58 37.57 8.39
C GLY A 528 9.49 37.54 6.85
N GLY A 529 9.48 36.36 6.25
CA GLY A 529 9.22 36.15 4.83
C GLY A 529 7.74 36.01 4.48
N SER A 530 7.44 35.63 3.25
CA SER A 530 6.08 35.42 2.76
C SER A 530 5.98 34.14 1.93
N VAL A 531 4.84 33.47 1.98
CA VAL A 531 4.48 32.35 1.13
C VAL A 531 3.41 32.83 0.16
N ILE A 532 3.55 32.47 -1.10
CA ILE A 532 2.54 32.59 -2.15
C ILE A 532 2.22 31.19 -2.69
N THR A 533 1.01 30.97 -3.17
CA THR A 533 0.55 29.70 -3.72
C THR A 533 0.38 29.71 -5.23
N SER A 534 0.42 30.91 -5.82
CA SER A 534 0.34 31.13 -7.28
C SER A 534 1.35 32.19 -7.73
N VAL A 535 1.88 32.04 -8.94
CA VAL A 535 2.75 33.05 -9.61
C VAL A 535 2.03 34.38 -9.84
N GLU A 536 0.71 34.40 -9.82
CA GLU A 536 -0.10 35.62 -9.94
C GLU A 536 -0.05 36.50 -8.70
N GLU A 537 0.28 35.95 -7.55
CA GLU A 537 0.36 36.66 -6.28
C GLU A 537 1.65 37.46 -6.10
N GLY A 538 2.70 37.12 -6.87
CA GLY A 538 3.98 37.85 -6.80
C GLY A 538 5.13 37.07 -7.43
N THR A 539 6.32 37.64 -7.29
CA THR A 539 7.55 37.02 -7.80
C THR A 539 8.26 36.29 -6.64
N PRO A 540 8.40 34.97 -6.68
CA PRO A 540 9.09 34.25 -5.63
C PRO A 540 10.62 34.39 -5.73
N ASP A 541 11.33 34.10 -4.66
CA ASP A 541 12.78 33.92 -4.64
C ASP A 541 13.16 32.46 -4.96
N ALA A 542 12.32 31.49 -4.57
CA ALA A 542 12.43 30.08 -4.92
C ALA A 542 11.02 29.43 -4.96
N VAL A 543 10.92 28.30 -5.62
CA VAL A 543 9.71 27.50 -5.75
C VAL A 543 9.89 26.16 -5.05
N ILE A 544 8.88 25.73 -4.30
CA ILE A 544 8.75 24.39 -3.77
C ILE A 544 7.54 23.76 -4.47
N TYR A 545 7.77 22.73 -5.26
CA TYR A 545 6.73 21.96 -5.95
C TYR A 545 6.57 20.60 -5.31
N VAL A 546 5.41 20.35 -4.69
CA VAL A 546 5.11 19.10 -3.98
C VAL A 546 4.16 18.26 -4.83
N PHE A 547 4.58 17.07 -5.18
CA PHE A 547 3.82 16.15 -6.03
C PHE A 547 4.10 14.70 -5.66
N GLY A 548 3.31 13.77 -6.17
CA GLY A 548 3.56 12.35 -5.88
C GLY A 548 2.35 11.47 -6.09
N GLU A 549 2.47 10.21 -5.64
CA GLU A 549 1.43 9.20 -5.74
C GLU A 549 0.17 9.62 -4.96
N THR A 550 -0.99 9.28 -5.49
CA THR A 550 -2.24 9.31 -4.73
C THR A 550 -2.28 8.12 -3.76
N PRO A 551 -2.98 8.22 -2.61
CA PRO A 551 -3.05 7.12 -1.65
C PRO A 551 -3.59 5.82 -2.26
N TYR A 552 -2.99 4.71 -1.87
CA TYR A 552 -3.38 3.34 -2.23
C TYR A 552 -2.97 2.37 -1.14
N ALA A 553 -3.59 1.19 -1.09
CA ALA A 553 -3.16 0.06 -0.28
C ALA A 553 -3.23 -1.24 -1.08
N GLU A 554 -2.32 -2.15 -0.77
CA GLU A 554 -2.25 -3.52 -1.28
C GLU A 554 -2.24 -3.61 -2.81
N GLY A 555 -2.92 -4.59 -3.42
CA GLY A 555 -2.92 -4.82 -4.87
C GLY A 555 -3.45 -3.65 -5.70
N VAL A 556 -4.24 -2.72 -5.12
CA VAL A 556 -4.62 -1.47 -5.79
C VAL A 556 -3.39 -0.62 -6.12
N GLY A 557 -2.34 -0.74 -5.31
CA GLY A 557 -1.08 -0.05 -5.52
C GLY A 557 -0.10 -0.76 -6.45
N ASP A 558 -0.40 -1.96 -6.97
CA ASP A 558 0.45 -2.65 -7.93
C ASP A 558 0.58 -1.85 -9.23
N ILE A 559 1.80 -1.76 -9.74
CA ILE A 559 2.08 -1.07 -11.00
C ILE A 559 2.93 -1.94 -11.93
N GLU A 560 2.70 -1.80 -13.23
CA GLU A 560 3.47 -2.54 -14.23
C GLU A 560 4.86 -1.94 -14.50
N THR A 561 5.00 -0.63 -14.32
CA THR A 561 6.23 0.12 -14.57
C THR A 561 6.47 1.14 -13.46
N LEU A 562 7.72 1.37 -13.10
CA LEU A 562 8.13 2.43 -12.16
C LEU A 562 8.16 3.83 -12.80
N ALA A 563 7.82 3.97 -14.08
CA ALA A 563 7.82 5.25 -14.77
C ALA A 563 6.73 6.20 -14.22
N TRP A 564 7.16 7.32 -13.64
CA TRP A 564 6.23 8.34 -13.15
C TRP A 564 5.48 8.98 -14.30
N GLN A 565 4.15 9.00 -14.20
CA GLN A 565 3.26 9.62 -15.19
C GLN A 565 3.72 9.38 -16.64
N GLN A 566 3.97 8.11 -17.00
CA GLN A 566 4.59 7.72 -18.27
C GLN A 566 3.92 8.36 -19.49
N ARG A 567 2.59 8.53 -19.44
CA ARG A 567 1.77 9.06 -20.57
C ARG A 567 1.45 10.53 -20.41
N SER A 568 1.12 11.02 -19.22
CA SER A 568 0.68 12.40 -19.02
C SER A 568 1.83 13.40 -18.93
N LYS A 569 2.93 13.01 -18.25
CA LYS A 569 4.07 13.89 -17.96
C LYS A 569 3.67 15.26 -17.39
N GLN A 570 2.55 15.31 -16.66
CA GLN A 570 1.95 16.55 -16.17
C GLN A 570 2.84 17.26 -15.17
N ASP A 571 3.43 16.52 -14.21
CA ASP A 571 4.30 17.14 -13.21
C ASP A 571 5.60 17.65 -13.81
N LEU A 572 6.17 16.94 -14.79
CA LEU A 572 7.31 17.44 -15.57
C LEU A 572 6.96 18.75 -16.31
N ALA A 573 5.79 18.82 -16.93
CA ALA A 573 5.32 20.02 -17.60
C ALA A 573 5.13 21.18 -16.61
N ASN A 574 4.58 20.92 -15.42
CA ASN A 574 4.43 21.90 -14.35
C ASN A 574 5.79 22.41 -13.84
N ILE A 575 6.75 21.51 -13.57
CA ILE A 575 8.12 21.88 -13.16
C ILE A 575 8.76 22.77 -14.22
N ASN A 576 8.66 22.43 -15.51
CA ASN A 576 9.21 23.22 -16.59
C ASN A 576 8.55 24.61 -16.68
N ALA A 577 7.23 24.71 -16.53
CA ALA A 577 6.54 26.00 -16.51
C ALA A 577 6.98 26.87 -15.31
N LEU A 578 7.22 26.26 -14.15
CA LEU A 578 7.73 26.97 -12.98
C LEU A 578 9.16 27.48 -13.18
N LEU A 579 10.01 26.72 -13.89
CA LEU A 579 11.37 27.15 -14.26
C LEU A 579 11.38 28.37 -15.23
N GLU A 580 10.33 28.56 -16.04
CA GLU A 580 10.19 29.75 -16.90
C GLU A 580 10.10 31.05 -16.08
N THR A 581 9.78 31.00 -14.79
CA THR A 581 9.85 32.15 -13.88
C THR A 581 11.29 32.65 -13.68
N GLY A 582 12.30 31.89 -14.09
CA GLY A 582 13.72 32.16 -13.87
C GLY A 582 14.17 31.94 -12.42
N LYS A 583 13.36 31.23 -11.60
CA LYS A 583 13.63 30.93 -10.19
C LYS A 583 13.96 29.46 -10.00
N PRO A 584 14.81 29.12 -9.00
CA PRO A 584 15.12 27.74 -8.72
C PRO A 584 13.89 26.98 -8.21
N VAL A 585 13.74 25.73 -8.65
CA VAL A 585 12.64 24.83 -8.28
C VAL A 585 13.19 23.68 -7.43
N VAL A 586 12.63 23.51 -6.25
CA VAL A 586 12.81 22.35 -5.36
C VAL A 586 11.62 21.43 -5.54
N ALA A 587 11.85 20.24 -6.08
CA ALA A 587 10.86 19.19 -6.24
C ALA A 587 10.81 18.34 -4.97
N VAL A 588 9.64 18.20 -4.36
CA VAL A 588 9.38 17.35 -3.19
C VAL A 588 8.46 16.23 -3.62
N PHE A 589 8.97 15.01 -3.64
CA PHE A 589 8.27 13.86 -4.18
C PHE A 589 7.69 12.98 -3.07
N LEU A 590 6.37 12.84 -3.05
CA LEU A 590 5.61 11.98 -2.15
C LEU A 590 5.39 10.62 -2.83
N SER A 591 5.98 9.56 -2.30
CA SER A 591 5.80 8.23 -2.90
C SER A 591 5.95 7.10 -1.88
N GLY A 592 5.23 6.01 -2.12
CA GLY A 592 5.34 4.78 -1.36
C GLY A 592 6.48 3.86 -1.84
N ARG A 593 7.27 4.30 -2.83
CA ARG A 593 8.31 3.48 -3.48
C ARG A 593 9.33 4.33 -4.23
N PRO A 594 10.55 3.83 -4.50
CA PRO A 594 11.42 4.44 -5.50
C PRO A 594 10.80 4.33 -6.89
N MET A 595 10.73 5.45 -7.61
CA MET A 595 10.15 5.52 -8.96
C MET A 595 11.14 6.07 -9.98
N TRP A 596 10.94 5.75 -11.24
CA TRP A 596 11.70 6.33 -12.34
C TRP A 596 11.18 7.73 -12.68
N VAL A 597 11.82 8.73 -12.10
CA VAL A 597 11.52 10.17 -12.21
C VAL A 597 12.71 10.94 -12.77
N ASN A 598 13.46 10.33 -13.68
CA ASN A 598 14.71 10.91 -14.21
C ASN A 598 14.50 12.27 -14.87
N ALA A 599 13.39 12.45 -15.61
CA ALA A 599 13.07 13.71 -16.28
C ALA A 599 12.80 14.83 -15.26
N GLU A 600 12.07 14.52 -14.20
CA GLU A 600 11.77 15.44 -13.09
C GLU A 600 13.04 15.79 -12.30
N ILE A 601 13.93 14.79 -12.05
CA ILE A 601 15.24 15.03 -11.43
C ILE A 601 16.11 15.90 -12.34
N ASN A 602 16.14 15.64 -13.66
CA ASN A 602 16.91 16.46 -14.61
C ASN A 602 16.44 17.92 -14.59
N ALA A 603 15.14 18.14 -14.59
CA ALA A 603 14.52 19.47 -14.65
C ALA A 603 14.71 20.28 -13.35
N ALA A 604 14.41 19.71 -12.18
CA ALA A 604 14.46 20.42 -10.92
C ALA A 604 15.88 20.81 -10.49
N ASN A 605 16.05 21.92 -9.75
CA ASN A 605 17.33 22.33 -9.19
C ASN A 605 17.72 21.56 -7.93
N ALA A 606 16.71 21.12 -7.13
CA ALA A 606 16.88 20.17 -6.05
C ALA A 606 15.74 19.16 -6.07
N PHE A 607 16.00 17.93 -5.66
CA PHE A 607 15.01 16.85 -5.62
C PHE A 607 15.07 16.10 -4.30
N VAL A 608 13.95 16.06 -3.60
CA VAL A 608 13.81 15.42 -2.28
C VAL A 608 12.78 14.30 -2.37
N ALA A 609 13.18 13.08 -2.04
CA ALA A 609 12.25 11.99 -1.77
C ALA A 609 11.73 12.15 -0.32
N ALA A 610 10.45 12.47 -0.19
CA ALA A 610 9.81 12.73 1.09
C ALA A 610 9.00 11.53 1.60
N TRP A 611 8.85 10.50 0.78
CA TRP A 611 8.09 9.28 1.08
C TRP A 611 6.63 9.62 1.42
N LEU A 612 6.12 9.04 2.51
CA LEU A 612 4.78 9.28 3.04
C LEU A 612 4.92 9.73 4.50
N PRO A 613 5.06 11.05 4.74
CA PRO A 613 5.44 11.60 6.05
C PRO A 613 4.37 11.52 7.16
N GLY A 614 3.11 11.21 6.84
CA GLY A 614 2.03 11.16 7.83
C GLY A 614 1.51 12.55 8.21
N SER A 615 1.05 12.73 9.46
CA SER A 615 0.35 13.95 9.89
C SER A 615 1.24 15.19 10.11
N GLU A 616 2.58 15.05 10.06
CA GLU A 616 3.50 16.12 10.50
C GLU A 616 4.28 16.72 9.32
N GLY A 617 3.61 17.28 8.33
CA GLY A 617 4.23 17.94 7.16
C GLY A 617 5.20 19.07 7.54
N ALA A 618 5.05 19.67 8.72
CA ALA A 618 6.01 20.62 9.26
C ALA A 618 7.42 20.05 9.43
N GLY A 619 7.58 18.72 9.58
CA GLY A 619 8.89 18.07 9.60
C GLY A 619 9.64 18.19 8.27
N VAL A 620 8.91 18.26 7.14
CA VAL A 620 9.46 18.53 5.81
C VAL A 620 10.01 19.97 5.77
N ALA A 621 9.24 20.93 6.26
CA ALA A 621 9.65 22.34 6.34
C ALA A 621 10.90 22.53 7.21
N ASP A 622 11.02 21.77 8.33
CA ASP A 622 12.17 21.84 9.23
C ASP A 622 13.50 21.59 8.53
N VAL A 623 13.52 20.73 7.54
CA VAL A 623 14.73 20.31 6.81
C VAL A 623 14.94 21.13 5.53
N LEU A 624 13.84 21.53 4.86
CA LEU A 624 13.92 22.33 3.63
C LEU A 624 14.32 23.77 3.88
N LEU A 625 14.11 24.28 5.10
CA LEU A 625 14.33 25.71 5.41
C LEU A 625 15.45 25.92 6.44
N ARG A 626 16.17 27.00 6.29
CA ARG A 626 17.04 27.53 7.33
C ARG A 626 16.22 28.13 8.48
N ASN A 627 16.82 28.29 9.64
CA ASN A 627 16.19 29.07 10.71
C ASN A 627 16.15 30.59 10.37
N ALA A 628 15.45 31.37 11.17
CA ALA A 628 15.33 32.81 10.97
C ALA A 628 16.68 33.58 10.97
N ASN A 629 17.75 32.98 11.50
CA ASN A 629 19.10 33.54 11.46
C ASN A 629 19.87 33.18 10.19
N GLY A 630 19.32 32.33 9.33
CA GLY A 630 19.95 31.82 8.11
C GLY A 630 20.88 30.61 8.33
N GLU A 631 20.79 29.94 9.47
CA GLU A 631 21.57 28.74 9.78
C GLU A 631 20.78 27.48 9.45
N VAL A 632 21.45 26.38 9.09
CA VAL A 632 20.84 25.05 8.98
C VAL A 632 20.30 24.64 10.34
N GLN A 633 18.99 24.40 10.44
CA GLN A 633 18.40 23.99 11.72
C GLN A 633 18.38 22.47 11.89
N TYR A 634 18.11 21.74 10.80
CA TYR A 634 18.14 20.28 10.76
C TYR A 634 18.82 19.83 9.46
N PRO A 635 19.78 18.90 9.53
CA PRO A 635 20.42 18.34 8.34
C PRO A 635 19.51 17.32 7.64
N PHE A 636 19.83 16.99 6.39
CA PHE A 636 19.29 15.80 5.74
C PHE A 636 20.01 14.56 6.27
N GLU A 637 19.37 13.78 7.13
CA GLU A 637 19.92 12.54 7.71
C GLU A 637 19.49 11.29 6.95
N GLY A 638 18.34 11.34 6.27
CA GLY A 638 17.77 10.20 5.57
C GLY A 638 18.68 9.68 4.46
N ARG A 639 18.71 8.36 4.31
CA ARG A 639 19.47 7.63 3.28
C ARG A 639 18.58 6.55 2.69
N LEU A 640 18.65 6.35 1.38
CA LEU A 640 17.82 5.35 0.70
C LEU A 640 17.92 4.00 1.40
N ALA A 641 16.78 3.43 1.71
CA ALA A 641 16.64 2.07 2.24
C ALA A 641 16.39 1.03 1.15
N MET A 642 16.09 1.50 -0.06
CA MET A 642 15.88 0.69 -1.27
C MET A 642 16.65 1.33 -2.43
N PRO A 643 17.09 0.55 -3.43
CA PRO A 643 17.74 1.12 -4.61
C PRO A 643 16.78 2.02 -5.39
N TRP A 644 17.25 3.16 -5.88
CA TRP A 644 16.49 4.02 -6.79
C TRP A 644 16.73 3.59 -8.24
N PRO A 645 15.68 3.37 -9.05
CA PRO A 645 15.83 2.81 -10.39
C PRO A 645 16.47 3.79 -11.38
N ARG A 646 17.37 3.28 -12.22
CA ARG A 646 17.94 4.02 -13.35
C ARG A 646 17.02 4.05 -14.55
N PHE A 647 16.21 3.01 -14.72
CA PHE A 647 15.30 2.79 -15.83
C PHE A 647 13.92 2.39 -15.30
N ASP A 648 12.90 2.54 -16.13
CA ASP A 648 11.57 2.02 -15.87
C ASP A 648 11.62 0.48 -15.89
N LEU A 649 11.27 -0.13 -14.78
CA LEU A 649 11.02 -1.58 -14.76
C LEU A 649 9.65 -1.82 -15.37
N ASN A 650 9.60 -2.58 -16.48
CA ASN A 650 8.36 -2.94 -17.13
C ASN A 650 8.06 -4.43 -16.86
N ALA A 651 6.83 -4.72 -16.47
CA ALA A 651 6.37 -6.09 -16.22
C ALA A 651 6.53 -7.02 -17.43
N SER A 652 6.52 -6.49 -18.66
CA SER A 652 6.71 -7.26 -19.87
C SER A 652 8.14 -7.73 -20.11
N ASN A 653 9.13 -7.22 -19.36
CA ASN A 653 10.52 -7.67 -19.48
C ASN A 653 11.07 -8.21 -18.15
N PRO A 654 10.73 -9.47 -17.80
CA PRO A 654 11.17 -10.08 -16.54
C PRO A 654 12.69 -10.29 -16.42
N ASP A 655 13.43 -10.16 -17.53
CA ASP A 655 14.87 -10.37 -17.58
C ASP A 655 15.70 -9.09 -17.47
N LEU A 656 15.04 -7.91 -17.30
CA LEU A 656 15.76 -6.68 -16.98
C LEU A 656 16.40 -6.86 -15.60
N PRO A 657 17.73 -6.86 -15.53
CA PRO A 657 18.39 -7.00 -14.24
C PRO A 657 18.00 -5.80 -13.36
N VAL A 658 17.61 -6.07 -12.12
CA VAL A 658 17.55 -5.11 -11.01
C VAL A 658 18.88 -4.31 -10.85
N ALA A 659 19.88 -4.61 -11.66
CA ALA A 659 21.26 -4.18 -11.55
C ALA A 659 21.55 -2.76 -12.08
N ASP A 660 20.64 -2.08 -12.77
CA ASP A 660 20.87 -0.69 -13.18
C ASP A 660 20.26 0.29 -12.16
N VAL A 661 20.89 0.30 -10.99
CA VAL A 661 20.59 1.19 -9.89
C VAL A 661 21.08 2.60 -10.24
N LEU A 662 20.21 3.60 -10.15
CA LEU A 662 20.59 5.00 -10.27
C LEU A 662 21.30 5.46 -8.99
N PHE A 663 20.66 5.25 -7.83
CA PHE A 663 21.23 5.51 -6.54
C PHE A 663 21.14 4.25 -5.66
N PRO A 664 22.27 3.82 -5.05
CA PRO A 664 22.28 2.62 -4.22
C PRO A 664 21.65 2.86 -2.85
N ILE A 665 21.37 1.78 -2.12
CA ILE A 665 21.06 1.85 -0.68
C ILE A 665 22.16 2.65 0.04
N GLY A 666 21.74 3.54 0.96
CA GLY A 666 22.63 4.43 1.70
C GLY A 666 22.93 5.75 0.99
N TYR A 667 22.46 5.94 -0.25
CA TYR A 667 22.62 7.23 -0.94
C TYR A 667 21.73 8.32 -0.32
N GLY A 668 22.22 9.54 -0.31
CA GLY A 668 21.55 10.78 0.10
C GLY A 668 22.61 11.85 0.34
N ALA A 669 22.34 13.08 -0.10
CA ALA A 669 23.23 14.23 0.07
C ALA A 669 23.06 14.88 1.43
N ASP A 670 24.10 15.56 1.90
CA ASP A 670 24.04 16.39 3.09
C ASP A 670 23.49 17.79 2.80
N ALA A 671 22.96 18.47 3.79
CA ALA A 671 22.43 19.83 3.68
C ALA A 671 23.52 20.80 3.17
N GLY A 672 23.21 21.53 2.09
CA GLY A 672 24.14 22.48 1.46
C GLY A 672 25.25 21.84 0.61
N GLU A 673 25.31 20.53 0.51
CA GLU A 673 26.20 19.84 -0.42
C GLU A 673 25.76 20.11 -1.88
N ASP A 674 26.73 20.42 -2.74
CA ASP A 674 26.45 20.62 -4.18
C ASP A 674 26.52 19.28 -4.90
N ILE A 675 25.36 18.71 -5.17
CA ILE A 675 25.22 17.47 -5.95
C ILE A 675 24.40 17.78 -7.21
N ASP A 676 25.07 17.82 -8.32
CA ASP A 676 24.49 18.00 -9.62
C ASP A 676 24.35 16.65 -10.35
N VAL A 677 23.14 16.15 -10.37
CA VAL A 677 22.76 14.95 -11.13
C VAL A 677 21.95 15.42 -12.33
N THR A 678 22.59 15.47 -13.49
CA THR A 678 21.97 15.91 -14.76
C THR A 678 22.30 14.93 -15.87
N GLY A 679 21.50 14.96 -16.95
CA GLY A 679 21.69 14.11 -18.11
C GLY A 679 21.33 12.65 -17.85
N LEU A 680 20.42 12.40 -16.92
CA LEU A 680 19.86 11.08 -16.70
C LEU A 680 19.07 10.63 -17.93
N PRO A 681 19.06 9.31 -18.23
CA PRO A 681 18.29 8.80 -19.37
C PRO A 681 16.79 9.03 -19.15
N GLU A 682 16.13 9.61 -20.15
CA GLU A 682 14.69 9.94 -20.13
C GLU A 682 13.87 9.02 -21.06
N GLY A 683 14.53 8.19 -21.85
CA GLY A 683 13.89 7.19 -22.70
C GLY A 683 13.50 5.96 -21.90
N ALA A 684 12.21 5.61 -21.88
CA ALA A 684 11.73 4.36 -21.34
C ALA A 684 12.35 3.17 -22.11
N ILE A 685 12.87 2.17 -21.41
CA ILE A 685 13.44 0.95 -22.03
C ILE A 685 12.34 -0.04 -22.38
N GLY A 686 11.23 -0.02 -21.63
CA GLY A 686 10.09 -0.88 -21.83
C GLY A 686 8.86 -0.09 -22.26
N VAL A 687 8.61 0.01 -23.56
CA VAL A 687 7.27 0.36 -24.05
C VAL A 687 6.45 -0.93 -24.01
N LEU A 688 5.42 -0.97 -23.18
CA LEU A 688 4.35 -1.94 -23.36
C LEU A 688 3.67 -1.60 -24.68
N GLU A 689 4.07 -2.24 -25.77
CA GLU A 689 3.22 -2.39 -26.93
C GLU A 689 2.19 -3.49 -26.63
N THR A 690 1.31 -3.26 -25.67
CA THR A 690 0.01 -3.95 -25.67
C THR A 690 -0.89 -3.12 -26.56
N SER A 691 -1.49 -3.76 -27.56
CA SER A 691 -2.55 -3.15 -28.34
C SER A 691 -3.76 -2.81 -27.46
N ASP A 692 -3.87 -3.45 -26.30
CA ASP A 692 -4.98 -3.32 -25.35
C ASP A 692 -4.81 -2.06 -24.46
N GLU A 693 -5.90 -1.33 -24.25
CA GLU A 693 -5.96 -0.16 -23.37
C GLU A 693 -6.78 -0.51 -22.12
N ILE A 694 -6.13 -0.67 -21.00
CA ILE A 694 -6.78 -0.97 -19.71
C ILE A 694 -7.22 0.34 -19.07
N LEU A 695 -8.50 0.47 -18.72
CA LEU A 695 -9.06 1.59 -18.01
C LEU A 695 -9.12 1.36 -16.51
N PHE A 696 -9.53 0.12 -16.15
CA PHE A 696 -9.72 -0.27 -14.75
C PHE A 696 -9.46 -1.77 -14.56
N GLU A 697 -8.57 -2.07 -13.62
CA GLU A 697 -8.26 -3.43 -13.16
C GLU A 697 -7.82 -3.34 -11.71
N GLY A 698 -8.77 -3.53 -10.77
CA GLY A 698 -8.57 -3.26 -9.35
C GLY A 698 -8.40 -1.77 -9.03
N SER A 699 -7.64 -1.04 -9.84
CA SER A 699 -7.46 0.41 -9.79
C SER A 699 -7.70 1.05 -11.17
N VAL A 700 -7.96 2.35 -11.18
CA VAL A 700 -8.04 3.12 -12.44
C VAL A 700 -6.62 3.30 -12.99
N ARG A 701 -6.43 2.97 -14.27
CA ARG A 701 -5.11 3.06 -14.92
C ARG A 701 -4.90 4.42 -15.58
N GLU A 702 -3.75 5.05 -15.32
CA GLU A 702 -3.40 6.28 -16.04
C GLU A 702 -3.37 6.10 -17.57
N PRO A 703 -3.82 7.11 -18.32
CA PRO A 703 -4.20 8.48 -17.94
C PRO A 703 -5.70 8.65 -17.63
N TRP A 704 -6.43 7.56 -17.39
CA TRP A 704 -7.85 7.58 -17.11
C TRP A 704 -8.12 8.03 -15.68
N MET A 705 -9.21 8.74 -15.49
CA MET A 705 -9.77 9.10 -14.19
C MET A 705 -11.24 8.72 -14.17
N ILE A 706 -11.77 8.33 -13.00
CA ILE A 706 -13.18 8.04 -12.84
C ILE A 706 -13.93 9.32 -12.42
N TYR A 707 -15.09 9.55 -13.03
CA TYR A 707 -15.93 10.71 -12.77
C TYR A 707 -17.35 10.27 -12.46
N LEU A 708 -18.02 11.02 -11.58
CA LEU A 708 -19.44 10.90 -11.32
C LEU A 708 -20.13 12.18 -11.82
N GLY A 709 -21.06 12.05 -12.77
CA GLY A 709 -21.79 13.18 -13.33
C GLY A 709 -23.25 13.16 -12.90
N ASP A 710 -23.78 14.33 -12.51
CA ASP A 710 -25.20 14.59 -12.30
C ASP A 710 -25.57 16.04 -12.63
N GLU A 711 -26.79 16.48 -12.27
CA GLU A 711 -27.28 17.83 -12.58
C GLU A 711 -26.54 18.97 -11.88
N LEU A 712 -25.88 18.70 -10.73
CA LEU A 712 -25.17 19.73 -9.96
C LEU A 712 -23.73 19.88 -10.43
N ASP A 713 -23.07 18.76 -10.72
CA ASP A 713 -21.71 18.73 -11.27
C ASP A 713 -21.54 17.57 -12.27
N PRO A 714 -21.57 17.87 -13.56
CA PRO A 714 -21.44 16.85 -14.60
C PRO A 714 -20.09 16.11 -14.65
N ALA A 715 -19.09 16.58 -13.94
CA ALA A 715 -17.71 16.09 -14.07
C ALA A 715 -16.97 15.98 -12.72
N LEU A 716 -17.68 15.73 -11.63
CA LEU A 716 -17.05 15.56 -10.32
C LEU A 716 -16.12 14.34 -10.35
N ALA A 717 -14.81 14.58 -10.18
CA ALA A 717 -13.83 13.51 -10.07
C ALA A 717 -14.11 12.65 -8.82
N ALA A 718 -14.18 11.34 -9.01
CA ALA A 718 -14.37 10.41 -7.91
C ALA A 718 -13.02 10.00 -7.34
N GLY A 719 -12.94 9.90 -6.01
CA GLY A 719 -11.83 9.23 -5.36
C GLY A 719 -11.82 7.72 -5.72
N PRO A 720 -10.70 7.04 -5.58
CA PRO A 720 -10.56 5.65 -6.04
C PRO A 720 -11.42 4.64 -5.27
N SER A 721 -11.86 4.94 -4.04
CA SER A 721 -12.55 3.93 -3.20
C SER A 721 -14.01 4.25 -2.87
N ASN A 722 -14.33 5.48 -2.48
CA ASN A 722 -15.71 5.85 -2.13
C ASN A 722 -15.99 7.28 -2.60
N ALA A 723 -17.09 7.47 -3.32
CA ALA A 723 -17.50 8.77 -3.80
C ALA A 723 -19.03 8.84 -3.94
N LYS A 724 -19.53 10.07 -3.99
CA LYS A 724 -20.92 10.35 -4.37
C LYS A 724 -20.94 11.49 -5.38
N SER A 725 -21.88 11.43 -6.33
CA SER A 725 -22.14 12.56 -7.21
C SER A 725 -22.60 13.79 -6.41
N ALA A 726 -22.45 14.98 -6.95
CA ALA A 726 -22.73 16.23 -6.25
C ALA A 726 -24.18 16.32 -5.72
N ALA A 727 -25.16 15.81 -6.49
CA ALA A 727 -26.56 15.70 -6.05
C ALA A 727 -26.81 14.47 -5.15
N GLY A 728 -25.85 13.58 -5.00
CA GLY A 728 -25.97 12.36 -4.20
C GLY A 728 -26.82 11.24 -4.83
N HIS A 729 -27.14 11.33 -6.11
CA HIS A 729 -28.00 10.36 -6.80
C HIS A 729 -27.24 9.10 -7.26
N LEU A 730 -25.93 9.15 -7.31
CA LEU A 730 -25.04 8.04 -7.60
C LEU A 730 -23.98 7.93 -6.53
N SER A 731 -23.79 6.75 -5.98
CA SER A 731 -22.68 6.44 -5.09
C SER A 731 -21.81 5.37 -5.68
N LEU A 732 -20.49 5.50 -5.47
CA LEU A 732 -19.47 4.53 -5.79
C LEU A 732 -18.85 4.05 -4.48
N SER A 733 -18.64 2.74 -4.35
CA SER A 733 -17.92 2.14 -3.23
C SER A 733 -17.14 0.92 -3.70
N VAL A 734 -16.11 0.54 -2.96
CA VAL A 734 -15.29 -0.64 -3.26
C VAL A 734 -15.98 -1.92 -2.85
N VAL A 735 -15.76 -2.99 -3.58
CA VAL A 735 -16.22 -4.36 -3.30
C VAL A 735 -15.25 -5.37 -3.90
N ASP A 736 -15.36 -6.62 -3.48
CA ASP A 736 -14.51 -7.72 -3.91
C ASP A 736 -15.13 -8.49 -5.08
N LYS A 737 -14.33 -8.80 -6.10
CA LYS A 737 -14.64 -9.76 -7.16
C LYS A 737 -13.79 -11.03 -7.01
N GLU A 738 -12.48 -10.93 -7.12
CA GLU A 738 -11.50 -12.01 -7.03
C GLU A 738 -10.52 -11.80 -5.88
N VAL A 739 -10.11 -10.55 -5.69
CA VAL A 739 -9.27 -10.12 -4.57
C VAL A 739 -9.94 -8.94 -3.86
N GLN A 740 -9.42 -8.57 -2.69
CA GLN A 740 -9.99 -7.51 -1.88
C GLN A 740 -10.06 -6.18 -2.65
N GLU A 741 -11.26 -5.57 -2.71
CA GLU A 741 -11.57 -4.25 -3.32
C GLU A 741 -11.17 -4.07 -4.80
N ASP A 742 -11.09 -5.14 -5.57
CA ASP A 742 -10.76 -5.13 -6.99
C ASP A 742 -11.92 -4.72 -7.91
N ALA A 743 -13.08 -4.41 -7.34
CA ALA A 743 -14.27 -3.99 -8.07
C ALA A 743 -14.92 -2.76 -7.43
N ARG A 744 -15.87 -2.14 -8.15
CA ARG A 744 -16.62 -0.95 -7.69
C ARG A 744 -18.11 -1.23 -7.72
N ARG A 745 -18.79 -1.02 -6.58
CA ARG A 745 -20.25 -0.99 -6.51
C ARG A 745 -20.75 0.40 -6.86
N LEU A 746 -21.67 0.45 -7.80
CA LEU A 746 -22.33 1.63 -8.31
C LEU A 746 -23.80 1.54 -7.93
N ALA A 747 -24.29 2.47 -7.11
CA ALA A 747 -25.68 2.49 -6.68
C ALA A 747 -26.35 3.81 -7.10
N TRP A 748 -27.29 3.70 -8.03
CA TRP A 748 -28.15 4.78 -8.48
C TRP A 748 -29.41 4.85 -7.63
N GLY A 749 -29.80 6.05 -7.23
CA GLY A 749 -31.06 6.35 -6.54
C GLY A 749 -32.18 6.72 -7.54
N GLU A 750 -33.42 6.80 -7.05
CA GLU A 750 -34.56 7.30 -7.83
C GLU A 750 -34.50 8.83 -7.94
N SER A 751 -33.85 9.35 -8.97
CA SER A 751 -33.72 10.80 -9.19
C SER A 751 -34.62 11.33 -10.33
N GLY A 752 -34.99 10.46 -11.28
CA GLY A 752 -35.63 10.85 -12.55
C GLY A 752 -34.69 11.63 -13.48
N GLN A 753 -33.43 11.84 -13.07
CA GLN A 753 -32.36 12.48 -13.82
C GLN A 753 -31.34 11.42 -14.25
N THR A 754 -30.71 11.62 -15.40
CA THR A 754 -29.61 10.73 -15.84
C THR A 754 -28.36 11.03 -15.01
N THR A 755 -27.87 10.03 -14.30
CA THR A 755 -26.59 10.13 -13.61
C THR A 755 -25.61 9.11 -14.18
N THR A 756 -24.35 9.50 -14.32
CA THR A 756 -23.35 8.75 -15.07
C THR A 756 -22.06 8.59 -14.26
N VAL A 757 -21.53 7.36 -14.24
CA VAL A 757 -20.13 7.13 -13.91
C VAL A 757 -19.38 6.92 -15.22
N TYR A 758 -18.20 7.55 -15.39
CA TYR A 758 -17.43 7.37 -16.62
C TYR A 758 -15.92 7.49 -16.37
N PHE A 759 -15.15 6.83 -17.25
CA PHE A 759 -13.70 6.98 -17.29
C PHE A 759 -13.34 8.01 -18.35
N GLY A 760 -12.69 9.08 -17.94
CA GLY A 760 -12.33 10.18 -18.82
C GLY A 760 -10.85 10.53 -18.74
N ARG A 761 -10.34 11.24 -19.76
CA ARG A 761 -8.97 11.76 -19.80
C ARG A 761 -8.96 13.17 -20.37
N GLY A 762 -7.97 13.98 -19.96
CA GLY A 762 -7.88 15.38 -20.36
C GLY A 762 -7.50 15.62 -21.82
N GLN A 763 -6.93 14.61 -22.50
CA GLN A 763 -6.51 14.69 -23.92
C GLN A 763 -7.21 13.62 -24.73
N ALA A 764 -7.54 13.91 -25.99
CA ALA A 764 -8.11 12.93 -26.91
C ALA A 764 -7.11 11.79 -27.19
N TRP A 765 -7.64 10.60 -27.32
CA TRP A 765 -6.89 9.38 -27.65
C TRP A 765 -7.39 8.79 -28.96
N ASP A 766 -6.44 8.40 -29.80
CA ASP A 766 -6.74 7.73 -31.07
C ASP A 766 -6.85 6.22 -30.86
N ALA A 767 -8.08 5.71 -30.83
CA ALA A 767 -8.43 4.31 -30.72
C ALA A 767 -8.67 3.63 -32.09
N SER A 768 -8.45 4.36 -33.20
CA SER A 768 -8.78 3.90 -34.57
C SER A 768 -8.02 2.62 -34.96
N GLY A 769 -6.79 2.44 -34.43
CA GLY A 769 -6.01 1.21 -34.64
C GLY A 769 -6.69 -0.02 -34.07
N LEU A 770 -7.18 0.04 -32.85
CA LEU A 770 -7.93 -1.04 -32.19
C LEU A 770 -9.28 -1.28 -32.88
N ALA A 771 -9.98 -0.19 -33.24
CA ALA A 771 -11.24 -0.32 -33.97
C ALA A 771 -11.04 -0.99 -35.35
N GLY A 772 -10.01 -0.59 -36.10
CA GLY A 772 -9.63 -1.19 -37.39
C GLY A 772 -9.19 -2.66 -37.28
N ALA A 773 -8.66 -3.08 -36.15
CA ALA A 773 -8.32 -4.48 -35.85
C ALA A 773 -9.54 -5.34 -35.45
N GLY A 774 -10.72 -4.74 -35.30
CA GLY A 774 -11.93 -5.43 -34.86
C GLY A 774 -12.03 -5.56 -33.34
N GLY A 775 -11.40 -4.67 -32.61
CA GLY A 775 -11.36 -4.64 -31.15
C GLY A 775 -12.72 -4.45 -30.48
N ALA A 776 -12.75 -4.67 -29.18
CA ALA A 776 -13.94 -4.57 -28.36
C ALA A 776 -13.65 -3.87 -27.02
N LEU A 777 -14.63 -3.16 -26.50
CA LEU A 777 -14.68 -2.69 -25.13
C LEU A 777 -15.16 -3.84 -24.25
N THR A 778 -14.33 -4.27 -23.29
CA THR A 778 -14.64 -5.36 -22.35
C THR A 778 -14.84 -4.83 -20.95
N PHE A 779 -15.75 -5.44 -20.19
CA PHE A 779 -16.02 -5.09 -18.78
C PHE A 779 -16.75 -6.23 -18.07
N ALA A 780 -16.49 -6.38 -16.76
CA ALA A 780 -17.21 -7.32 -15.93
C ALA A 780 -18.31 -6.61 -15.13
N ILE A 781 -19.52 -7.17 -15.12
CA ILE A 781 -20.64 -6.65 -14.32
C ILE A 781 -21.27 -7.76 -13.49
N ARG A 782 -21.60 -7.44 -12.24
CA ARG A 782 -22.51 -8.18 -11.37
C ARG A 782 -23.72 -7.30 -11.04
N THR A 783 -24.92 -7.75 -11.38
CA THR A 783 -26.15 -7.05 -11.01
C THR A 783 -26.57 -7.45 -9.60
N VAL A 784 -26.57 -6.49 -8.66
CA VAL A 784 -26.96 -6.70 -7.26
C VAL A 784 -28.45 -6.47 -7.08
N GLU A 785 -28.95 -5.33 -7.57
CA GLU A 785 -30.37 -4.97 -7.54
C GLU A 785 -30.79 -4.39 -8.89
N ALA A 786 -31.75 -5.03 -9.55
CA ALA A 786 -32.30 -4.58 -10.83
C ALA A 786 -33.62 -3.84 -10.62
N GLY A 787 -33.58 -2.68 -9.99
CA GLY A 787 -34.76 -1.83 -9.82
C GLY A 787 -35.22 -1.20 -11.13
N SER A 788 -34.33 -0.50 -11.81
CA SER A 788 -34.50 0.02 -13.17
C SER A 788 -33.68 -0.81 -14.17
N LYS A 789 -34.28 -1.18 -15.31
CA LYS A 789 -33.56 -1.84 -16.40
C LYS A 789 -33.12 -0.84 -17.48
N ASN A 790 -33.01 0.43 -17.16
CA ASN A 790 -32.57 1.47 -18.08
C ASN A 790 -31.09 1.79 -17.86
N LEU A 791 -30.22 0.88 -18.33
CA LEU A 791 -28.78 1.08 -18.29
C LEU A 791 -28.27 1.39 -19.69
N GLN A 792 -27.45 2.43 -19.80
CA GLN A 792 -26.85 2.87 -21.05
C GLN A 792 -25.34 2.93 -20.89
N LEU A 793 -24.61 2.48 -21.91
CA LEU A 793 -23.21 2.83 -22.09
C LEU A 793 -23.16 4.21 -22.74
N SER A 794 -22.40 5.12 -22.17
CA SER A 794 -22.17 6.48 -22.68
C SER A 794 -20.67 6.66 -22.96
N THR A 795 -20.33 7.18 -24.13
CA THR A 795 -18.94 7.46 -24.54
C THR A 795 -18.80 8.88 -25.04
N GLN A 796 -17.59 9.44 -25.05
CA GLN A 796 -17.35 10.83 -25.46
C GLN A 796 -16.10 10.97 -26.33
N CYS A 797 -16.17 11.87 -27.31
CA CYS A 797 -15.06 12.30 -28.18
C CYS A 797 -14.97 13.83 -28.28
N GLY A 798 -15.39 14.56 -27.23
CA GLY A 798 -15.42 16.01 -27.11
C GLY A 798 -16.82 16.56 -26.88
N ALA A 799 -16.96 17.89 -26.87
CA ALA A 799 -18.14 18.60 -26.37
C ALA A 799 -19.49 18.28 -27.06
N ASN A 800 -19.53 17.75 -28.26
CA ASN A 800 -20.74 17.37 -28.97
C ASN A 800 -20.53 16.09 -29.79
N CYS A 801 -19.66 15.23 -29.32
CA CYS A 801 -19.28 13.98 -29.94
C CYS A 801 -19.32 12.88 -28.90
N GLY A 802 -19.96 11.78 -29.23
CA GLY A 802 -20.09 10.62 -28.33
C GLY A 802 -21.15 9.66 -28.85
N ALA A 803 -21.18 8.48 -28.25
CA ALA A 803 -22.15 7.45 -28.54
C ALA A 803 -22.91 7.04 -27.27
N THR A 804 -24.16 6.63 -27.44
CA THR A 804 -24.95 6.00 -26.38
C THR A 804 -25.51 4.68 -26.90
N VAL A 805 -25.30 3.61 -26.15
CA VAL A 805 -25.74 2.26 -26.49
C VAL A 805 -26.52 1.69 -25.30
N ALA A 806 -27.70 1.16 -25.53
CA ALA A 806 -28.50 0.49 -24.50
C ALA A 806 -27.84 -0.83 -24.10
N LEU A 807 -27.70 -1.05 -22.77
CA LEU A 807 -27.12 -2.25 -22.19
C LEU A 807 -28.14 -3.17 -21.51
N ASN A 808 -29.42 -3.07 -21.88
CA ASN A 808 -30.48 -3.83 -21.21
C ASN A 808 -30.31 -5.35 -21.34
N GLN A 809 -29.56 -5.81 -22.34
CA GLN A 809 -29.19 -7.22 -22.54
C GLN A 809 -28.49 -7.86 -21.34
N ILE A 810 -27.76 -7.09 -20.56
CA ILE A 810 -27.06 -7.63 -19.38
C ILE A 810 -28.02 -8.20 -18.32
N PHE A 811 -29.25 -7.67 -18.25
CA PHE A 811 -30.27 -8.15 -17.31
C PHE A 811 -30.99 -9.42 -17.78
N GLU A 812 -30.74 -9.86 -19.01
CA GLU A 812 -31.28 -11.07 -19.62
C GLU A 812 -30.26 -12.21 -19.67
N THR A 813 -28.97 -11.88 -19.62
CA THR A 813 -27.85 -12.81 -19.80
C THR A 813 -27.25 -13.35 -18.51
N ALA A 814 -27.52 -12.70 -17.37
CA ALA A 814 -26.98 -13.10 -16.06
C ALA A 814 -28.06 -13.16 -14.99
N ALA A 815 -27.92 -14.08 -14.05
CA ALA A 815 -28.70 -14.07 -12.82
C ALA A 815 -28.21 -12.95 -11.87
N LEU A 816 -29.10 -12.52 -10.94
CA LEU A 816 -28.69 -11.58 -9.89
C LEU A 816 -27.57 -12.19 -9.04
N GLY A 817 -26.53 -11.42 -8.79
CA GLY A 817 -25.39 -11.83 -7.97
C GLY A 817 -24.28 -12.58 -8.72
N GLU A 818 -24.41 -12.81 -10.02
CA GLU A 818 -23.37 -13.46 -10.83
C GLU A 818 -22.51 -12.45 -11.58
N TRP A 819 -21.19 -12.63 -11.55
CA TRP A 819 -20.25 -11.89 -12.36
C TRP A 819 -20.24 -12.41 -13.80
N VAL A 820 -20.40 -11.52 -14.77
CA VAL A 820 -20.33 -11.85 -16.20
C VAL A 820 -19.40 -10.86 -16.89
N GLN A 821 -18.48 -11.39 -17.69
CA GLN A 821 -17.60 -10.60 -18.56
C GLN A 821 -18.32 -10.35 -19.89
N TYR A 822 -18.44 -9.07 -20.25
CA TYR A 822 -19.07 -8.63 -21.48
C TYR A 822 -18.05 -8.03 -22.45
N ALA A 823 -18.34 -8.12 -23.75
CA ALA A 823 -17.63 -7.42 -24.82
C ALA A 823 -18.61 -6.69 -25.72
N LEU A 824 -18.39 -5.41 -25.95
CA LEU A 824 -19.11 -4.63 -26.97
C LEU A 824 -18.13 -4.29 -28.10
N PRO A 825 -18.37 -4.76 -29.35
CA PRO A 825 -17.49 -4.43 -30.47
C PRO A 825 -17.35 -2.90 -30.66
N LEU A 826 -16.15 -2.40 -30.91
CA LEU A 826 -15.90 -0.96 -31.12
C LEU A 826 -16.69 -0.41 -32.31
N SER A 827 -16.96 -1.25 -33.31
CA SER A 827 -17.82 -0.90 -34.45
C SER A 827 -19.26 -0.52 -34.06
N CYS A 828 -19.74 -0.99 -32.87
CA CYS A 828 -21.03 -0.55 -32.34
C CYS A 828 -20.96 0.92 -31.89
N LEU A 829 -19.87 1.32 -31.27
CA LEU A 829 -19.65 2.68 -30.81
C LEU A 829 -19.44 3.65 -32.00
N GLU A 830 -18.68 3.23 -33.02
CA GLU A 830 -18.53 3.99 -34.27
C GLU A 830 -19.88 4.21 -34.97
N THR A 831 -20.68 3.14 -35.08
CA THR A 831 -22.03 3.21 -35.69
C THR A 831 -22.96 4.13 -34.89
N ALA A 832 -22.79 4.18 -33.57
CA ALA A 832 -23.56 5.05 -32.69
C ALA A 832 -23.03 6.50 -32.64
N GLY A 833 -21.90 6.80 -33.33
CA GLY A 833 -21.40 8.16 -33.53
C GLY A 833 -20.13 8.53 -32.76
N LEU A 834 -19.41 7.59 -32.16
CA LEU A 834 -18.11 7.85 -31.53
C LEU A 834 -17.01 8.01 -32.58
N ASP A 835 -16.29 9.12 -32.56
CA ASP A 835 -15.08 9.31 -33.35
C ASP A 835 -13.88 8.63 -32.66
N MET A 836 -13.47 7.49 -33.23
CA MET A 836 -12.36 6.71 -32.68
C MET A 836 -11.00 7.40 -32.75
N THR A 837 -10.86 8.46 -33.54
CA THR A 837 -9.60 9.22 -33.61
C THR A 837 -9.44 10.25 -32.49
N ALA A 838 -10.50 10.48 -31.70
CA ALA A 838 -10.52 11.56 -30.71
C ALA A 838 -11.26 11.19 -29.42
N VAL A 839 -11.14 9.96 -28.96
CA VAL A 839 -11.86 9.45 -27.77
C VAL A 839 -11.37 10.14 -26.49
N THR A 840 -12.28 10.75 -25.72
CA THR A 840 -12.01 11.35 -24.43
C THR A 840 -12.61 10.54 -23.27
N SER A 841 -13.67 9.75 -23.50
CA SER A 841 -14.23 8.80 -22.57
C SER A 841 -14.76 7.59 -23.33
N PRO A 842 -14.07 6.45 -23.30
CA PRO A 842 -14.50 5.24 -24.03
C PRO A 842 -15.55 4.42 -23.28
N PHE A 843 -15.74 4.66 -21.97
CA PHE A 843 -16.64 3.91 -21.12
C PHE A 843 -17.31 4.80 -20.07
N GLY A 844 -18.62 4.71 -20.00
CA GLY A 844 -19.42 5.26 -18.91
C GLY A 844 -20.73 4.50 -18.79
N LEU A 845 -21.25 4.37 -17.59
CA LEU A 845 -22.55 3.76 -17.30
C LEU A 845 -23.51 4.82 -16.80
N ALA A 846 -24.66 4.93 -17.46
CA ALA A 846 -25.71 5.91 -17.13
C ALA A 846 -27.03 5.21 -16.81
N SER A 847 -27.75 5.70 -15.79
CA SER A 847 -29.11 5.28 -15.44
C SER A 847 -29.94 6.46 -14.94
N THR A 848 -31.28 6.37 -15.15
CA THR A 848 -32.26 7.36 -14.65
C THR A 848 -33.06 6.88 -13.45
N GLY A 849 -32.87 5.61 -13.03
CA GLY A 849 -33.65 5.00 -11.94
C GLY A 849 -32.79 4.16 -11.03
N ALA A 850 -33.35 3.75 -9.89
CA ALA A 850 -32.66 2.96 -8.89
C ALA A 850 -32.13 1.64 -9.48
N LEU A 851 -30.83 1.43 -9.35
CA LEU A 851 -30.09 0.28 -9.86
C LEU A 851 -28.81 0.11 -9.04
N THR A 852 -28.45 -1.10 -8.69
CA THR A 852 -27.17 -1.40 -8.05
C THR A 852 -26.42 -2.42 -8.89
N LEU A 853 -25.26 -2.03 -9.38
CA LEU A 853 -24.31 -2.87 -10.13
C LEU A 853 -22.94 -2.87 -9.45
N GLU A 854 -22.17 -3.91 -9.77
CA GLU A 854 -20.74 -3.92 -9.48
C GLU A 854 -19.99 -4.08 -10.80
N LEU A 855 -18.88 -3.33 -10.91
CA LEU A 855 -18.08 -3.17 -12.12
C LEU A 855 -16.64 -3.55 -11.83
N ALA A 856 -16.04 -4.34 -12.73
CA ALA A 856 -14.62 -4.69 -12.70
C ALA A 856 -14.05 -4.81 -14.12
N GLN A 857 -12.72 -4.79 -14.22
CA GLN A 857 -11.96 -5.19 -15.44
C GLN A 857 -12.43 -4.48 -16.71
N VAL A 858 -12.35 -3.15 -16.76
CA VAL A 858 -12.73 -2.37 -17.94
C VAL A 858 -11.49 -2.15 -18.83
N ALA A 859 -11.56 -2.62 -20.08
CA ALA A 859 -10.47 -2.47 -21.05
C ALA A 859 -11.00 -2.38 -22.49
N ILE A 860 -10.21 -1.79 -23.38
CA ILE A 860 -10.38 -1.92 -24.82
C ILE A 860 -9.31 -2.88 -25.32
N VAL A 861 -9.73 -3.99 -25.91
CA VAL A 861 -8.85 -5.08 -26.30
C VAL A 861 -8.94 -5.33 -27.80
N GLU A 862 -7.84 -5.80 -28.40
CA GLU A 862 -7.85 -6.20 -29.80
C GLU A 862 -8.74 -7.42 -30.04
N ARG A 863 -8.77 -8.35 -29.03
CA ARG A 863 -9.61 -9.56 -29.10
C ARG A 863 -10.14 -9.94 -27.72
N PRO A 864 -11.46 -10.07 -27.55
CA PRO A 864 -12.02 -10.60 -26.30
C PRO A 864 -11.52 -12.02 -26.01
N GLY A 865 -11.31 -12.32 -24.72
CA GLY A 865 -10.92 -13.64 -24.25
C GLY A 865 -12.02 -14.70 -24.42
N GLU A 866 -11.71 -15.96 -24.10
CA GLU A 866 -12.68 -17.05 -24.08
C GLU A 866 -13.70 -16.86 -22.94
N GLY A 867 -14.97 -17.21 -23.17
CA GLY A 867 -16.03 -17.11 -22.16
C GLY A 867 -16.69 -15.75 -22.02
N VAL A 868 -16.27 -14.75 -22.80
CA VAL A 868 -16.85 -13.39 -22.78
C VAL A 868 -18.16 -13.35 -23.57
N VAL A 869 -19.19 -12.74 -23.00
CA VAL A 869 -20.51 -12.57 -23.66
C VAL A 869 -20.45 -11.35 -24.57
N THR A 870 -20.58 -11.57 -25.88
CA THR A 870 -20.61 -10.44 -26.84
C THR A 870 -21.99 -9.81 -26.85
N LEU A 871 -22.06 -8.49 -26.64
CA LEU A 871 -23.26 -7.69 -26.73
C LEU A 871 -23.54 -7.31 -28.19
N GLU A 872 -24.86 -7.30 -28.58
CA GLU A 872 -25.29 -6.89 -29.91
C GLU A 872 -25.45 -5.36 -30.02
N CYS A 873 -25.07 -4.78 -31.16
CA CYS A 873 -25.29 -3.36 -31.45
C CYS A 873 -26.80 -3.06 -31.56
N GLY A 874 -27.32 -2.16 -30.72
CA GLY A 874 -28.68 -1.61 -30.93
C GLY A 874 -29.83 -2.53 -30.59
N ALA A 875 -29.66 -3.51 -29.71
CA ALA A 875 -30.81 -4.21 -29.13
C ALA A 875 -31.56 -3.25 -28.18
N GLU A 876 -32.79 -2.83 -28.54
CA GLU A 876 -33.68 -1.97 -27.74
C GLU A 876 -34.13 -2.62 -26.44
#